data_59c1f62d680421f3d4d4b9d047c0bebd
#
_entry.id   59c1f62d680421f3d4d4b9d047c0bebd
#
_cell.length_a   1.000
_cell.length_b   1.000
_cell.length_c   1.000
_cell.angle_alpha   90.00
_cell.angle_beta   90.00
_cell.angle_gamma   90.00
#
_symmetry.space_group_name_H-M   'P 1'
#
loop_
_entity.id
_entity.type
_entity.pdbx_description
1 polymer ?
#
loop_
_entity_poly.entity_id
_entity_poly.type
_entity_poly.pdbx_seq_one_letter_code
_entity_poly.pdbx_strand_id
1 'polypeptide(L)'
;MFKNLLEDLLNYIKTRTFVLGVICAVMIGILVHRLFDLQIINGEDYLNTFTYRIQKDTEIESPRGTIYDVNGVPLAYNKLSYSITLEDSTLLTDNQTKNTMIAKLVNFVESTGNTLIYDIPLQMDEEGNMSFSAGEGTVLRFKKDVYSSETLTDEQKNATAEDVYQYMRGKKFFNLDESYTDEEALKILSVRFDLWMKRYEKYLSVTVANDVNDQLVAAVEENADVLPGVSVKQDYTRVYADSKYFSNITGYIGSISEDELAEYKEQGNDSYSLNDQIGKAGAESYFESKLKGTKGSQKLYVNSLGSVLEVAEKTDPVPGEDVYLSIDAELQKTAYDKIEERIAGILLTYMSDKTTKTDSDVMIPIKEFYYALIDNNVISLDHLSASDADNQEKTFWNNYKNYESDTSSSMEDKMGTALKDLNDEYKSYLMMAYNMLKDREILNTGNLDDNDETLSEWNAGNISFNDLIEYAITKDIVNISSLNLSSDYLNTEEIYNALLSYVKEELPLYEGFEKKAIYYMLQNDYISGADICLLLYSQNVLEKDDDYEKLLSGDMSAYNFMYTKIYNLEITPDMLALPPCSGSYVVTDVNTGKVKALVSYPGYDANQINNVKYYSSLINNESSPLYNRATQQTLAPGSTFKPISAIAGLEEGVIDEDTWITDNVTYTKVEPHANCWDSSGHGTINVEQAIEYSCNYFFYEVGYRLGSNNNTTELSDSKGLTLLAKYASMFGLDSVSGLELPETTPKISDESVVRSAIGQATHNYTAAELTRYVTAIANSGNLYQLSILDKITDSEGNVLEENQPKLTSKIELKQSTWDIVHRGMYKVCNE
;
A
#
# COMPACT_ATOMS: atom_id res chain seq x y z
N MET A 1 4.43 -98.29 -50.13
CA MET A 1 4.90 -97.11 -49.35
C MET A 1 3.85 -96.02 -49.21
N PHE A 2 3.24 -95.58 -50.26
CA PHE A 2 2.25 -94.46 -50.25
C PHE A 2 0.92 -94.86 -49.52
N LYS A 3 0.50 -96.11 -49.64
CA LYS A 3 -0.75 -96.63 -49.03
C LYS A 3 -0.63 -96.69 -47.49
N ASN A 4 0.49 -97.12 -46.97
CA ASN A 4 0.77 -97.20 -45.55
C ASN A 4 0.95 -95.79 -44.89
N LEU A 5 1.55 -94.87 -45.67
CA LEU A 5 1.71 -93.47 -45.22
C LEU A 5 0.32 -92.77 -45.12
N LEU A 6 -0.60 -93.12 -46.02
CA LEU A 6 -1.96 -92.60 -46.00
C LEU A 6 -2.82 -93.14 -44.86
N GLU A 7 -2.62 -94.46 -44.53
CA GLU A 7 -3.29 -95.11 -43.39
C GLU A 7 -2.73 -94.57 -42.03
N ASP A 8 -1.44 -94.39 -41.94
CA ASP A 8 -0.86 -93.83 -40.73
C ASP A 8 -1.27 -92.40 -40.56
N LEU A 9 -1.39 -91.64 -41.64
CA LEU A 9 -1.89 -90.22 -41.60
C LEU A 9 -3.38 -90.19 -41.19
N LEU A 10 -4.21 -91.15 -41.77
CA LEU A 10 -5.63 -91.23 -41.40
C LEU A 10 -5.83 -91.72 -39.95
N ASN A 11 -4.93 -92.54 -39.43
CA ASN A 11 -4.98 -92.96 -38.01
C ASN A 11 -4.54 -91.90 -37.10
N TYR A 12 -3.55 -91.04 -37.50
CA TYR A 12 -3.12 -89.86 -36.75
C TYR A 12 -4.17 -88.80 -36.69
N ILE A 13 -4.89 -88.61 -37.79
CA ILE A 13 -6.06 -87.72 -37.86
C ILE A 13 -7.22 -88.13 -36.93
N LYS A 14 -7.37 -89.48 -36.70
CA LYS A 14 -8.41 -89.98 -35.80
C LYS A 14 -8.00 -90.00 -34.30
N THR A 15 -6.78 -89.62 -33.97
CA THR A 15 -6.39 -89.59 -32.56
C THR A 15 -7.05 -88.42 -31.82
N ARG A 16 -7.38 -88.66 -30.55
CA ARG A 16 -8.00 -87.63 -29.69
C ARG A 16 -7.09 -86.39 -29.58
N THR A 17 -5.77 -86.58 -29.63
CA THR A 17 -4.77 -85.51 -29.58
C THR A 17 -4.76 -84.65 -30.84
N PHE A 18 -4.97 -85.24 -32.07
CA PHE A 18 -5.07 -84.46 -33.28
C PHE A 18 -6.37 -83.64 -33.32
N VAL A 19 -7.49 -84.21 -32.91
CA VAL A 19 -8.76 -83.50 -32.80
C VAL A 19 -8.62 -82.30 -31.75
N LEU A 20 -8.01 -82.57 -30.60
CA LEU A 20 -7.75 -81.53 -29.60
C LEU A 20 -6.84 -80.44 -30.15
N GLY A 21 -5.75 -80.81 -30.92
CA GLY A 21 -4.85 -79.89 -31.56
C GLY A 21 -5.55 -78.95 -32.58
N VAL A 22 -6.45 -79.53 -33.38
CA VAL A 22 -7.28 -78.82 -34.37
C VAL A 22 -8.24 -77.83 -33.64
N ILE A 23 -8.87 -78.28 -32.53
CA ILE A 23 -9.76 -77.41 -31.69
C ILE A 23 -8.92 -76.28 -31.13
N CYS A 24 -7.73 -76.54 -30.60
CA CYS A 24 -6.84 -75.51 -30.10
C CYS A 24 -6.40 -74.50 -31.16
N ALA A 25 -6.05 -75.02 -32.37
CA ALA A 25 -5.64 -74.19 -33.52
C ALA A 25 -6.79 -73.26 -33.99
N VAL A 26 -8.02 -73.79 -34.01
CA VAL A 26 -9.22 -73.03 -34.35
C VAL A 26 -9.49 -71.97 -33.28
N MET A 27 -9.36 -72.33 -32.01
CA MET A 27 -9.54 -71.35 -30.91
C MET A 27 -8.47 -70.24 -30.98
N ILE A 28 -7.23 -70.62 -31.23
CA ILE A 28 -6.14 -69.64 -31.44
C ILE A 28 -6.43 -68.75 -32.66
N GLY A 29 -6.90 -69.36 -33.77
CA GLY A 29 -7.31 -68.62 -34.95
C GLY A 29 -8.45 -67.59 -34.65
N ILE A 30 -9.42 -67.99 -33.87
CA ILE A 30 -10.51 -67.14 -33.43
C ILE A 30 -9.99 -65.97 -32.51
N LEU A 31 -9.07 -66.30 -31.57
CA LEU A 31 -8.46 -65.30 -30.72
C LEU A 31 -7.59 -64.28 -31.49
N VAL A 32 -6.77 -64.78 -32.44
CA VAL A 32 -5.95 -63.93 -33.34
C VAL A 32 -6.86 -63.02 -34.19
N HIS A 33 -7.93 -63.65 -34.77
CA HIS A 33 -8.88 -62.82 -35.53
C HIS A 33 -9.56 -61.75 -34.67
N ARG A 34 -9.95 -62.13 -33.45
CA ARG A 34 -10.57 -61.19 -32.51
C ARG A 34 -9.61 -60.09 -32.06
N LEU A 35 -8.35 -60.45 -31.85
CA LEU A 35 -7.28 -59.51 -31.52
C LEU A 35 -7.00 -58.55 -32.69
N PHE A 36 -6.98 -59.10 -33.91
CA PHE A 36 -6.80 -58.30 -35.14
C PHE A 36 -7.97 -57.34 -35.36
N ASP A 37 -9.20 -57.79 -35.11
CA ASP A 37 -10.42 -56.99 -35.19
C ASP A 37 -10.39 -55.85 -34.16
N LEU A 38 -9.95 -56.17 -32.90
CA LEU A 38 -9.89 -55.19 -31.81
C LEU A 38 -8.74 -54.19 -31.98
N GLN A 39 -7.59 -54.59 -32.51
CA GLN A 39 -6.39 -53.75 -32.54
C GLN A 39 -6.14 -53.05 -33.87
N ILE A 40 -6.55 -53.66 -35.00
CA ILE A 40 -6.22 -53.15 -36.32
C ILE A 40 -7.45 -52.62 -37.07
N ILE A 41 -8.59 -53.30 -37.01
CA ILE A 41 -9.80 -52.85 -37.76
C ILE A 41 -10.56 -51.80 -36.96
N ASN A 42 -10.78 -52.03 -35.69
CA ASN A 42 -11.55 -51.16 -34.82
C ASN A 42 -10.66 -50.44 -33.78
N GLY A 43 -9.33 -50.53 -33.92
CA GLY A 43 -8.37 -49.98 -32.95
C GLY A 43 -8.52 -48.48 -32.77
N GLU A 44 -8.73 -47.77 -33.87
CA GLU A 44 -8.93 -46.31 -33.86
C GLU A 44 -10.29 -45.91 -33.25
N ASP A 45 -11.34 -46.65 -33.51
CA ASP A 45 -12.67 -46.45 -32.89
C ASP A 45 -12.67 -46.81 -31.41
N TYR A 46 -11.95 -47.86 -30.99
CA TYR A 46 -11.75 -48.20 -29.59
C TYR A 46 -10.86 -47.20 -28.87
N LEU A 47 -9.79 -46.72 -29.51
CA LEU A 47 -8.95 -45.64 -28.99
C LEU A 47 -9.80 -44.36 -28.78
N ASN A 48 -10.62 -44.01 -29.74
CA ASN A 48 -11.52 -42.86 -29.66
C ASN A 48 -12.69 -43.05 -28.65
N THR A 49 -13.17 -44.29 -28.47
CA THR A 49 -14.25 -44.61 -27.53
C THR A 49 -13.74 -44.84 -26.09
N PHE A 50 -12.50 -45.29 -25.92
CA PHE A 50 -11.81 -45.48 -24.61
C PHE A 50 -10.86 -44.33 -24.25
N THR A 51 -10.84 -43.24 -25.01
CA THR A 51 -10.22 -42.02 -24.50
C THR A 51 -11.03 -41.63 -23.25
N TYR A 52 -10.46 -41.77 -22.07
CA TYR A 52 -11.07 -41.29 -20.86
C TYR A 52 -11.36 -39.80 -21.05
N ARG A 53 -12.63 -39.48 -21.31
CA ARG A 53 -13.11 -38.08 -21.34
C ARG A 53 -13.30 -37.70 -19.90
N ILE A 54 -12.36 -36.88 -19.40
CA ILE A 54 -12.48 -36.25 -18.09
C ILE A 54 -13.26 -34.95 -18.33
N GLN A 55 -14.42 -34.84 -17.72
CA GLN A 55 -15.16 -33.59 -17.73
C GLN A 55 -14.46 -32.61 -16.77
N LYS A 56 -14.17 -31.44 -17.26
CA LYS A 56 -13.56 -30.34 -16.50
C LYS A 56 -14.48 -29.13 -16.63
N ASP A 57 -14.91 -28.60 -15.48
CA ASP A 57 -15.60 -27.33 -15.43
C ASP A 57 -14.56 -26.23 -15.22
N THR A 58 -14.52 -25.24 -16.11
CA THR A 58 -13.63 -24.08 -16.03
C THR A 58 -14.45 -22.79 -16.02
N GLU A 59 -14.02 -21.84 -15.21
CA GLU A 59 -14.61 -20.49 -15.15
C GLU A 59 -14.05 -19.63 -16.28
N ILE A 60 -14.87 -18.70 -16.77
CA ILE A 60 -14.49 -17.63 -17.70
C ILE A 60 -14.64 -16.35 -16.93
N GLU A 61 -13.53 -15.62 -16.74
CA GLU A 61 -13.54 -14.36 -16.01
C GLU A 61 -14.44 -13.32 -16.69
N SER A 62 -15.12 -12.54 -15.87
CA SER A 62 -15.97 -11.44 -16.34
C SER A 62 -15.17 -10.14 -16.40
N PRO A 63 -15.30 -9.34 -17.47
CA PRO A 63 -14.76 -7.98 -17.44
C PRO A 63 -15.46 -7.18 -16.35
N ARG A 64 -14.65 -6.52 -15.51
CA ARG A 64 -15.12 -5.63 -14.45
C ARG A 64 -15.73 -4.36 -15.04
N GLY A 65 -16.79 -3.81 -14.46
CA GLY A 65 -17.40 -2.55 -14.88
C GLY A 65 -16.41 -1.37 -14.86
N THR A 66 -16.63 -0.37 -15.69
CA THR A 66 -15.80 0.83 -15.75
C THR A 66 -16.29 1.87 -14.74
N ILE A 67 -15.36 2.58 -14.11
CA ILE A 67 -15.67 3.75 -13.28
C ILE A 67 -15.41 5.01 -14.12
N TYR A 68 -16.44 5.82 -14.29
CA TYR A 68 -16.42 7.07 -15.04
C TYR A 68 -16.55 8.28 -14.12
N ASP A 69 -16.09 9.44 -14.60
CA ASP A 69 -16.48 10.72 -14.05
C ASP A 69 -17.92 11.11 -14.48
N VAL A 70 -18.42 12.26 -14.05
CA VAL A 70 -19.78 12.74 -14.40
C VAL A 70 -19.96 12.99 -15.90
N ASN A 71 -18.89 13.25 -16.63
CA ASN A 71 -18.87 13.56 -18.05
C ASN A 71 -18.61 12.32 -18.93
N GLY A 72 -18.40 11.15 -18.33
CA GLY A 72 -18.10 9.89 -19.02
C GLY A 72 -16.63 9.69 -19.35
N VAL A 73 -15.73 10.41 -18.67
CA VAL A 73 -14.29 10.16 -18.77
C VAL A 73 -13.94 8.92 -17.93
N PRO A 74 -13.30 7.88 -18.50
CA PRO A 74 -12.96 6.67 -17.74
C PRO A 74 -11.84 6.96 -16.73
N LEU A 75 -12.09 6.66 -15.46
CA LEU A 75 -11.14 6.80 -14.36
C LEU A 75 -10.49 5.45 -14.02
N ALA A 76 -11.27 4.36 -14.06
CA ALA A 76 -10.76 3.00 -13.93
C ALA A 76 -11.48 2.08 -14.93
N TYR A 77 -10.71 1.38 -15.76
CA TYR A 77 -11.25 0.57 -16.85
C TYR A 77 -10.39 -0.67 -17.11
N ASN A 78 -10.90 -1.62 -17.88
CA ASN A 78 -10.16 -2.81 -18.24
C ASN A 78 -9.49 -2.62 -19.62
N LYS A 79 -8.20 -2.85 -19.68
CA LYS A 79 -7.43 -3.03 -20.91
C LYS A 79 -7.35 -4.53 -21.20
N LEU A 80 -7.70 -4.90 -22.44
CA LEU A 80 -7.47 -6.26 -22.88
C LEU A 80 -5.98 -6.58 -22.82
N SER A 81 -5.64 -7.65 -22.18
CA SER A 81 -4.27 -8.13 -22.03
C SER A 81 -4.19 -9.64 -22.29
N TYR A 82 -2.98 -10.15 -22.33
CA TYR A 82 -2.73 -11.59 -22.42
C TYR A 82 -1.87 -12.02 -21.26
N SER A 83 -2.15 -13.20 -20.73
CA SER A 83 -1.34 -13.84 -19.70
C SER A 83 -0.77 -15.16 -20.23
N ILE A 84 0.45 -15.47 -19.88
CA ILE A 84 1.05 -16.78 -20.17
C ILE A 84 0.79 -17.69 -18.98
N THR A 85 0.12 -18.81 -19.25
CA THR A 85 -0.23 -19.79 -18.23
C THR A 85 0.47 -21.13 -18.52
N LEU A 86 0.77 -21.88 -17.46
CA LEU A 86 1.40 -23.20 -17.52
C LEU A 86 0.60 -24.22 -16.73
N GLU A 87 0.20 -25.32 -17.36
CA GLU A 87 -0.38 -26.50 -16.72
C GLU A 87 0.69 -27.58 -16.50
N ASP A 88 0.57 -28.38 -15.42
CA ASP A 88 1.47 -29.54 -15.20
C ASP A 88 1.15 -30.68 -16.20
N SER A 89 1.65 -30.51 -17.40
CA SER A 89 1.41 -31.46 -18.50
C SER A 89 1.94 -32.84 -18.19
N THR A 90 1.16 -33.88 -18.52
CA THR A 90 1.57 -35.30 -18.44
C THR A 90 2.68 -35.66 -19.43
N LEU A 91 2.98 -34.80 -20.41
CA LEU A 91 4.13 -34.97 -21.32
C LEU A 91 5.46 -34.66 -20.62
N LEU A 92 5.44 -33.99 -19.49
CA LEU A 92 6.60 -33.61 -18.69
C LEU A 92 6.70 -34.53 -17.46
N THR A 93 7.23 -35.74 -17.65
CA THR A 93 7.20 -36.80 -16.62
C THR A 93 8.31 -36.73 -15.58
N ASP A 94 9.42 -36.07 -15.90
CA ASP A 94 10.57 -35.96 -15.01
C ASP A 94 10.97 -34.52 -14.74
N ASN A 95 11.68 -34.31 -13.62
CA ASN A 95 12.08 -32.98 -13.19
C ASN A 95 13.01 -32.27 -14.20
N GLN A 96 13.91 -32.97 -14.82
CA GLN A 96 14.90 -32.38 -15.73
C GLN A 96 14.22 -31.80 -16.98
N THR A 97 13.29 -32.56 -17.57
CA THR A 97 12.50 -32.11 -18.74
C THR A 97 11.65 -30.92 -18.39
N LYS A 98 10.97 -30.93 -17.19
CA LYS A 98 10.20 -29.78 -16.70
C LYS A 98 11.07 -28.55 -16.52
N ASN A 99 12.21 -28.69 -15.85
CA ASN A 99 13.11 -27.57 -15.57
C ASN A 99 13.65 -26.95 -16.89
N THR A 100 14.02 -27.79 -17.87
CA THR A 100 14.50 -27.32 -19.17
C THR A 100 13.43 -26.56 -19.94
N MET A 101 12.17 -27.03 -19.90
CA MET A 101 11.06 -26.37 -20.55
C MET A 101 10.76 -25.01 -19.87
N ILE A 102 10.71 -25.01 -18.55
CA ILE A 102 10.46 -23.77 -17.78
C ILE A 102 11.59 -22.77 -17.99
N ALA A 103 12.85 -23.20 -18.01
CA ALA A 103 13.98 -22.33 -18.33
C ALA A 103 13.82 -21.65 -19.71
N LYS A 104 13.35 -22.40 -20.72
CA LYS A 104 13.05 -21.84 -22.04
C LYS A 104 11.92 -20.81 -21.97
N LEU A 105 10.85 -21.13 -21.23
CA LEU A 105 9.72 -20.21 -21.05
C LEU A 105 10.16 -18.92 -20.37
N VAL A 106 10.92 -19.00 -19.27
CA VAL A 106 11.52 -17.85 -18.57
C VAL A 106 12.33 -17.00 -19.53
N ASN A 107 13.17 -17.64 -20.35
CA ASN A 107 13.99 -16.95 -21.35
C ASN A 107 13.14 -16.23 -22.43
N PHE A 108 12.02 -16.81 -22.87
CA PHE A 108 11.09 -16.13 -23.79
C PHE A 108 10.45 -14.92 -23.13
N VAL A 109 10.01 -15.03 -21.85
CA VAL A 109 9.43 -13.93 -21.11
C VAL A 109 10.41 -12.75 -21.04
N GLU A 110 11.65 -13.00 -20.62
CA GLU A 110 12.65 -11.94 -20.41
C GLU A 110 13.20 -11.37 -21.72
N SER A 111 13.48 -12.23 -22.71
CA SER A 111 14.03 -11.76 -24.01
C SER A 111 13.07 -10.89 -24.80
N THR A 112 11.77 -10.97 -24.52
CA THR A 112 10.74 -10.12 -25.13
C THR A 112 10.41 -8.89 -24.28
N GLY A 113 11.16 -8.65 -23.19
CA GLY A 113 10.99 -7.48 -22.29
C GLY A 113 9.76 -7.58 -21.38
N ASN A 114 9.24 -8.79 -21.15
CA ASN A 114 8.16 -9.01 -20.20
C ASN A 114 8.69 -9.43 -18.83
N THR A 115 7.87 -9.30 -17.79
CA THR A 115 8.23 -9.63 -16.40
C THR A 115 7.62 -10.95 -15.99
N LEU A 116 8.46 -11.83 -15.40
CA LEU A 116 8.02 -13.07 -14.77
C LEU A 116 7.29 -12.78 -13.47
N ILE A 117 6.20 -13.49 -13.18
CA ILE A 117 5.60 -13.51 -11.84
C ILE A 117 6.54 -14.29 -10.92
N TYR A 118 6.93 -13.67 -9.81
CA TYR A 118 7.89 -14.21 -8.87
C TYR A 118 7.28 -14.23 -7.46
N ASP A 119 6.73 -15.41 -7.06
CA ASP A 119 5.89 -15.53 -5.86
C ASP A 119 6.59 -16.21 -4.68
N ILE A 120 7.87 -16.62 -4.80
CA ILE A 120 8.61 -17.19 -3.66
C ILE A 120 9.32 -16.08 -2.85
N PRO A 121 9.30 -16.15 -1.51
CA PRO A 121 9.94 -15.15 -0.65
C PRO A 121 11.44 -15.40 -0.47
N LEU A 122 12.15 -15.65 -1.58
CA LEU A 122 13.60 -15.81 -1.63
C LEU A 122 14.16 -14.75 -2.58
N GLN A 123 15.19 -14.07 -2.19
CA GLN A 123 15.91 -13.12 -3.04
C GLN A 123 17.42 -13.31 -2.88
N MET A 124 18.16 -12.91 -3.90
CA MET A 124 19.62 -12.89 -3.89
C MET A 124 20.09 -11.45 -4.04
N ASP A 125 21.04 -11.05 -3.21
CA ASP A 125 21.69 -9.75 -3.35
C ASP A 125 22.75 -9.77 -4.46
N GLU A 126 23.33 -8.62 -4.78
CA GLU A 126 24.37 -8.50 -5.81
C GLU A 126 25.68 -9.22 -5.44
N GLU A 127 25.89 -9.52 -4.16
CA GLU A 127 27.03 -10.28 -3.68
C GLU A 127 26.82 -11.80 -3.74
N GLY A 128 25.59 -12.23 -4.11
CA GLY A 128 25.19 -13.64 -4.25
C GLY A 128 24.69 -14.27 -2.94
N ASN A 129 24.40 -13.48 -1.91
CA ASN A 129 23.84 -13.99 -0.66
C ASN A 129 22.32 -14.16 -0.76
N MET A 130 21.80 -15.30 -0.31
CA MET A 130 20.37 -15.55 -0.25
C MET A 130 19.75 -14.97 1.01
N SER A 131 18.63 -14.28 0.86
CA SER A 131 17.84 -13.74 1.96
C SER A 131 16.35 -13.96 1.75
N PHE A 132 15.56 -13.85 2.83
CA PHE A 132 14.12 -13.86 2.71
C PHE A 132 13.60 -12.44 2.45
N SER A 133 12.72 -12.30 1.44
CA SER A 133 12.12 -11.02 1.04
C SER A 133 10.78 -10.72 1.75
N ALA A 134 10.38 -11.51 2.75
CA ALA A 134 9.09 -11.39 3.42
C ALA A 134 9.24 -11.51 4.95
N GLY A 135 8.24 -11.02 5.69
CA GLY A 135 8.20 -11.10 7.15
C GLY A 135 8.10 -12.53 7.68
N GLU A 136 8.46 -12.73 8.95
CA GLU A 136 8.60 -14.04 9.60
C GLU A 136 7.40 -14.97 9.45
N GLY A 137 6.16 -14.43 9.54
CA GLY A 137 4.94 -15.23 9.37
C GLY A 137 4.82 -15.87 7.98
N THR A 138 5.10 -15.09 6.94
CA THR A 138 5.11 -15.54 5.54
C THR A 138 6.24 -16.54 5.28
N VAL A 139 7.43 -16.25 5.81
CA VAL A 139 8.58 -17.16 5.72
C VAL A 139 8.30 -18.49 6.43
N LEU A 140 7.66 -18.47 7.60
CA LEU A 140 7.29 -19.68 8.30
C LEU A 140 6.28 -20.53 7.53
N ARG A 141 5.28 -19.88 6.90
CA ARG A 141 4.31 -20.55 6.02
C ARG A 141 5.02 -21.16 4.81
N PHE A 142 5.86 -20.39 4.12
CA PHE A 142 6.65 -20.86 2.98
C PHE A 142 7.51 -22.09 3.35
N LYS A 143 8.19 -22.08 4.49
CA LYS A 143 8.96 -23.24 4.97
C LYS A 143 8.06 -24.47 5.18
N LYS A 144 6.86 -24.32 5.76
CA LYS A 144 5.90 -25.42 5.90
C LYS A 144 5.50 -26.01 4.56
N ASP A 145 5.24 -25.17 3.56
CA ASP A 145 4.86 -25.59 2.22
C ASP A 145 6.02 -26.32 1.51
N VAL A 146 7.24 -25.77 1.57
CA VAL A 146 8.45 -26.39 0.99
C VAL A 146 8.75 -27.76 1.63
N TYR A 147 8.70 -27.84 2.96
CA TYR A 147 8.95 -29.10 3.67
C TYR A 147 7.72 -30.02 3.74
N SER A 148 6.59 -29.57 3.16
CA SER A 148 5.29 -30.28 3.17
C SER A 148 4.90 -30.79 4.56
N SER A 149 5.03 -29.94 5.58
CA SER A 149 4.80 -30.29 6.98
C SER A 149 4.12 -29.15 7.75
N GLU A 150 2.99 -29.44 8.37
CA GLU A 150 2.30 -28.48 9.25
C GLU A 150 3.12 -28.16 10.51
N THR A 151 3.96 -29.10 10.95
CA THR A 151 4.82 -28.93 12.12
C THR A 151 6.28 -29.10 11.69
N LEU A 152 7.01 -27.99 11.66
CA LEU A 152 8.44 -27.98 11.33
C LEU A 152 9.28 -28.48 12.50
N THR A 153 10.37 -29.19 12.20
CA THR A 153 11.44 -29.46 13.17
C THR A 153 12.19 -28.17 13.48
N ASP A 154 12.92 -28.13 14.59
CA ASP A 154 13.75 -26.97 14.96
C ASP A 154 14.76 -26.62 13.85
N GLU A 155 15.38 -27.63 13.22
CA GLU A 155 16.29 -27.45 12.09
C GLU A 155 15.58 -26.79 10.88
N GLN A 156 14.36 -27.21 10.55
CA GLN A 156 13.56 -26.66 9.45
C GLN A 156 13.04 -25.25 9.77
N LYS A 157 12.70 -24.99 11.03
CA LYS A 157 12.24 -23.67 11.47
C LYS A 157 13.36 -22.63 11.39
N ASN A 158 14.57 -23.01 11.81
CA ASN A 158 15.76 -22.16 11.83
C ASN A 158 16.57 -22.18 10.53
N ALA A 159 16.12 -22.91 9.49
CA ALA A 159 16.79 -22.97 8.20
C ALA A 159 16.92 -21.56 7.59
N THR A 160 18.11 -21.20 7.13
CA THR A 160 18.38 -19.95 6.44
C THR A 160 17.73 -19.92 5.06
N ALA A 161 17.71 -18.78 4.39
CA ALA A 161 17.26 -18.68 3.00
C ALA A 161 18.08 -19.55 2.06
N GLU A 162 19.39 -19.62 2.28
CA GLU A 162 20.31 -20.50 1.54
C GLU A 162 19.97 -21.97 1.75
N ASP A 163 19.68 -22.42 2.99
CA ASP A 163 19.31 -23.83 3.27
C ASP A 163 18.02 -24.21 2.54
N VAL A 164 17.02 -23.32 2.54
CA VAL A 164 15.74 -23.54 1.83
C VAL A 164 15.95 -23.56 0.32
N TYR A 165 16.72 -22.62 -0.21
CA TYR A 165 17.08 -22.59 -1.63
C TYR A 165 17.78 -23.87 -2.09
N GLN A 166 18.82 -24.32 -1.36
CA GLN A 166 19.55 -25.54 -1.65
C GLN A 166 18.67 -26.80 -1.54
N TYR A 167 17.74 -26.82 -0.58
CA TYR A 167 16.77 -27.90 -0.47
C TYR A 167 15.85 -27.95 -1.70
N MET A 168 15.32 -26.80 -2.15
CA MET A 168 14.44 -26.69 -3.33
C MET A 168 15.18 -27.07 -4.61
N ARG A 169 16.42 -26.61 -4.80
CA ARG A 169 17.28 -26.93 -5.94
C ARG A 169 17.69 -28.42 -5.96
N GLY A 170 17.75 -29.03 -4.79
CA GLY A 170 18.33 -30.35 -4.58
C GLY A 170 17.60 -31.50 -5.26
N LYS A 171 18.31 -32.68 -5.38
CA LYS A 171 17.79 -33.89 -6.01
C LYS A 171 16.53 -34.48 -5.38
N LYS A 172 16.27 -34.14 -4.10
CA LYS A 172 15.11 -34.65 -3.36
C LYS A 172 13.83 -33.85 -3.63
N PHE A 173 13.95 -32.65 -4.20
CA PHE A 173 12.80 -31.81 -4.48
C PHE A 173 12.69 -31.54 -6.00
N PHE A 174 13.23 -30.44 -6.52
CA PHE A 174 13.09 -30.12 -7.94
C PHE A 174 14.23 -30.59 -8.85
N ASN A 175 15.36 -31.00 -8.29
CA ASN A 175 16.52 -31.55 -9.02
C ASN A 175 16.96 -30.66 -10.20
N LEU A 176 17.23 -29.38 -9.91
CA LEU A 176 17.76 -28.44 -10.91
C LEU A 176 19.21 -28.80 -11.25
N ASP A 177 19.58 -28.60 -12.52
CA ASP A 177 20.94 -28.79 -12.99
C ASP A 177 21.88 -27.70 -12.38
N GLU A 178 23.11 -28.10 -12.08
CA GLU A 178 24.12 -27.18 -11.51
C GLU A 178 24.60 -26.13 -12.52
N SER A 179 24.30 -26.31 -13.82
CA SER A 179 24.67 -25.36 -14.89
C SER A 179 23.86 -24.08 -14.90
N TYR A 180 22.68 -24.05 -14.26
CA TYR A 180 21.91 -22.82 -14.10
C TYR A 180 22.59 -21.90 -13.08
N THR A 181 22.71 -20.63 -13.39
CA THR A 181 23.10 -19.60 -12.41
C THR A 181 22.07 -19.57 -11.28
N ASP A 182 22.43 -19.00 -10.13
CA ASP A 182 21.50 -18.92 -8.99
C ASP A 182 20.30 -18.03 -9.31
N GLU A 183 20.47 -16.97 -10.08
CA GLU A 183 19.39 -16.12 -10.59
C GLU A 183 18.42 -16.89 -11.50
N GLU A 184 18.93 -17.61 -12.50
CA GLU A 184 18.11 -18.47 -13.36
C GLU A 184 17.40 -19.55 -12.54
N ALA A 185 18.09 -20.14 -11.58
CA ALA A 185 17.56 -21.17 -10.71
C ALA A 185 16.39 -20.64 -9.86
N LEU A 186 16.51 -19.46 -9.27
CA LEU A 186 15.44 -18.83 -8.49
C LEU A 186 14.18 -18.62 -9.33
N LYS A 187 14.32 -18.13 -10.56
CA LYS A 187 13.20 -17.93 -11.50
C LYS A 187 12.50 -19.25 -11.85
N ILE A 188 13.29 -20.28 -12.14
CA ILE A 188 12.76 -21.63 -12.42
C ILE A 188 12.08 -22.20 -11.16
N LEU A 189 12.68 -22.03 -9.98
CA LEU A 189 12.13 -22.50 -8.71
C LEU A 189 10.80 -21.82 -8.37
N SER A 190 10.61 -20.54 -8.66
CA SER A 190 9.33 -19.83 -8.47
C SER A 190 8.22 -20.55 -9.26
N VAL A 191 8.37 -20.69 -10.57
CA VAL A 191 7.38 -21.36 -11.41
C VAL A 191 7.17 -22.84 -11.00
N ARG A 192 8.24 -23.54 -10.60
CA ARG A 192 8.18 -24.92 -10.11
C ARG A 192 7.41 -25.03 -8.80
N PHE A 193 7.57 -24.07 -7.92
CA PHE A 193 6.90 -24.04 -6.64
C PHE A 193 5.39 -23.80 -6.80
N ASP A 194 4.99 -22.90 -7.67
CA ASP A 194 3.58 -22.64 -7.98
C ASP A 194 2.89 -23.89 -8.55
N LEU A 195 3.55 -24.58 -9.47
CA LEU A 195 3.08 -25.88 -9.96
C LEU A 195 3.01 -26.94 -8.85
N TRP A 196 3.98 -26.91 -7.91
CA TRP A 196 4.00 -27.82 -6.76
C TRP A 196 2.85 -27.55 -5.79
N MET A 197 2.51 -26.31 -5.55
CA MET A 197 1.36 -25.94 -4.72
C MET A 197 0.05 -26.50 -5.31
N LYS A 198 -0.07 -26.55 -6.64
CA LYS A 198 -1.21 -27.13 -7.37
C LYS A 198 -1.05 -28.64 -7.71
N ARG A 199 -0.13 -29.36 -7.07
CA ARG A 199 0.22 -30.77 -7.41
C ARG A 199 -0.94 -31.77 -7.30
N TYR A 200 -1.97 -31.48 -6.54
CA TYR A 200 -3.18 -32.30 -6.41
C TYR A 200 -4.27 -31.88 -7.39
N GLU A 201 -4.15 -30.70 -7.98
CA GLU A 201 -5.07 -30.10 -8.94
C GLU A 201 -4.32 -29.74 -10.25
N LYS A 202 -3.63 -30.72 -10.81
CA LYS A 202 -2.70 -30.54 -11.96
C LYS A 202 -3.32 -29.94 -13.20
N TYR A 203 -4.65 -29.92 -13.25
CA TYR A 203 -5.44 -29.29 -14.30
C TYR A 203 -5.63 -27.80 -14.11
N LEU A 204 -5.25 -27.25 -12.95
CA LEU A 204 -5.22 -25.81 -12.74
C LEU A 204 -3.91 -25.27 -13.26
N SER A 205 -3.99 -24.33 -14.19
CA SER A 205 -2.81 -23.62 -14.67
C SER A 205 -2.27 -22.66 -13.62
N VAL A 206 -0.97 -22.42 -13.68
CA VAL A 206 -0.32 -21.29 -12.97
C VAL A 206 -0.07 -20.18 -13.97
N THR A 207 -0.20 -18.93 -13.57
CA THR A 207 0.12 -17.79 -14.41
C THR A 207 1.61 -17.48 -14.26
N VAL A 208 2.33 -17.43 -15.38
CA VAL A 208 3.78 -17.22 -15.42
C VAL A 208 4.14 -15.77 -15.69
N ALA A 209 3.33 -15.09 -16.51
CA ALA A 209 3.49 -13.67 -16.82
C ALA A 209 2.13 -13.06 -17.17
N ASN A 210 1.90 -11.84 -16.73
CA ASN A 210 0.68 -11.05 -16.96
C ASN A 210 0.98 -9.84 -17.86
N ASP A 211 -0.06 -9.29 -18.48
CA ASP A 211 -0.03 -8.10 -19.35
C ASP A 211 1.10 -8.16 -20.37
N VAL A 212 1.24 -9.34 -21.01
CA VAL A 212 2.34 -9.62 -21.92
C VAL A 212 2.12 -8.96 -23.28
N ASN A 213 3.22 -8.57 -23.92
CA ASN A 213 3.20 -7.96 -25.23
C ASN A 213 2.99 -9.01 -26.36
N ASP A 214 2.61 -8.50 -27.55
CA ASP A 214 2.33 -9.34 -28.73
C ASP A 214 3.54 -10.17 -29.18
N GLN A 215 4.77 -9.75 -28.84
CA GLN A 215 5.98 -10.48 -29.18
C GLN A 215 6.09 -11.78 -28.38
N LEU A 216 5.78 -11.74 -27.08
CA LEU A 216 5.77 -12.95 -26.26
C LEU A 216 4.61 -13.87 -26.65
N VAL A 217 3.43 -13.30 -26.91
CA VAL A 217 2.27 -14.08 -27.42
C VAL A 217 2.66 -14.86 -28.68
N ALA A 218 3.25 -14.19 -29.67
CA ALA A 218 3.70 -14.81 -30.90
C ALA A 218 4.80 -15.87 -30.63
N ALA A 219 5.77 -15.56 -29.78
CA ALA A 219 6.85 -16.49 -29.45
C ALA A 219 6.33 -17.77 -28.77
N VAL A 220 5.35 -17.68 -27.90
CA VAL A 220 4.74 -18.85 -27.24
C VAL A 220 3.93 -19.68 -28.25
N GLU A 221 3.08 -19.03 -29.06
CA GLU A 221 2.24 -19.70 -30.06
C GLU A 221 3.09 -20.41 -31.14
N GLU A 222 4.17 -19.76 -31.61
CA GLU A 222 5.09 -20.34 -32.60
C GLU A 222 5.91 -21.52 -32.06
N ASN A 223 6.12 -21.58 -30.76
CA ASN A 223 6.92 -22.63 -30.08
C ASN A 223 6.07 -23.57 -29.23
N ALA A 224 4.78 -23.70 -29.49
CA ALA A 224 3.87 -24.53 -28.71
C ALA A 224 4.29 -26.02 -28.63
N ASP A 225 5.00 -26.53 -29.63
CA ASP A 225 5.52 -27.90 -29.67
C ASP A 225 6.67 -28.18 -28.70
N VAL A 226 7.45 -27.16 -28.35
CA VAL A 226 8.56 -27.22 -27.36
C VAL A 226 8.19 -26.66 -25.98
N LEU A 227 6.99 -26.11 -25.83
CA LEU A 227 6.41 -25.56 -24.61
C LEU A 227 5.13 -26.32 -24.18
N PRO A 228 5.19 -27.64 -23.95
CA PRO A 228 4.01 -28.41 -23.61
C PRO A 228 3.38 -27.96 -22.27
N GLY A 229 2.08 -27.67 -22.29
CA GLY A 229 1.33 -27.16 -21.14
C GLY A 229 1.32 -25.66 -21.00
N VAL A 230 2.08 -24.94 -21.82
CA VAL A 230 2.03 -23.47 -21.90
C VAL A 230 0.89 -23.05 -22.82
N SER A 231 0.13 -22.04 -22.41
CA SER A 231 -0.95 -21.45 -23.21
C SER A 231 -1.04 -19.93 -22.99
N VAL A 232 -1.52 -19.26 -24.03
CA VAL A 232 -1.87 -17.84 -23.97
C VAL A 232 -3.34 -17.74 -23.56
N LYS A 233 -3.58 -17.05 -22.44
CA LYS A 233 -4.94 -16.79 -21.95
C LYS A 233 -5.24 -15.30 -22.16
N GLN A 234 -6.39 -15.00 -22.74
CA GLN A 234 -6.90 -13.64 -22.77
C GLN A 234 -7.33 -13.24 -21.37
N ASP A 235 -6.91 -12.05 -20.93
CA ASP A 235 -7.12 -11.55 -19.60
C ASP A 235 -7.42 -10.04 -19.66
N TYR A 236 -7.70 -9.44 -18.52
CA TYR A 236 -7.98 -8.01 -18.40
C TYR A 236 -7.10 -7.40 -17.31
N THR A 237 -6.31 -6.41 -17.69
CA THR A 237 -5.57 -5.61 -16.73
C THR A 237 -6.39 -4.38 -16.34
N ARG A 238 -6.59 -4.16 -15.04
CA ARG A 238 -7.25 -2.96 -14.54
C ARG A 238 -6.31 -1.77 -14.65
N VAL A 239 -6.78 -0.71 -15.28
CA VAL A 239 -6.01 0.53 -15.52
C VAL A 239 -6.70 1.69 -14.82
N TYR A 240 -5.94 2.46 -14.07
CA TYR A 240 -6.38 3.68 -13.37
C TYR A 240 -5.78 4.88 -14.09
N ALA A 241 -6.63 5.60 -14.85
CA ALA A 241 -6.22 6.78 -15.60
C ALA A 241 -5.83 7.93 -14.65
N ASP A 242 -4.70 8.58 -14.92
CA ASP A 242 -4.23 9.73 -14.13
C ASP A 242 -4.28 9.48 -12.61
N SER A 243 -3.87 8.31 -12.21
CA SER A 243 -4.11 7.67 -10.92
C SER A 243 -3.83 8.58 -9.72
N LYS A 244 -2.75 9.37 -9.73
CA LYS A 244 -2.39 10.26 -8.60
C LYS A 244 -3.53 11.22 -8.20
N TYR A 245 -4.38 11.61 -9.16
CA TYR A 245 -5.49 12.53 -8.90
C TYR A 245 -6.73 11.85 -8.32
N PHE A 246 -6.90 10.55 -8.59
CA PHE A 246 -8.14 9.84 -8.30
C PHE A 246 -7.98 8.66 -7.35
N SER A 247 -6.76 8.24 -7.03
CA SER A 247 -6.48 7.02 -6.25
C SER A 247 -7.25 6.93 -4.92
N ASN A 248 -7.39 8.03 -4.20
CA ASN A 248 -8.16 8.10 -2.95
C ASN A 248 -9.69 8.06 -3.15
N ILE A 249 -10.17 8.19 -4.40
CA ILE A 249 -11.59 8.06 -4.76
C ILE A 249 -11.87 6.71 -5.39
N THR A 250 -11.12 6.35 -6.45
CA THR A 250 -11.29 5.08 -7.15
C THR A 250 -10.87 3.90 -6.30
N GLY A 251 -9.82 4.07 -5.51
CA GLY A 251 -9.17 2.96 -4.84
C GLY A 251 -8.44 2.06 -5.83
N TYR A 252 -8.34 0.78 -5.50
CA TYR A 252 -7.64 -0.23 -6.29
C TYR A 252 -8.21 -1.63 -6.04
N ILE A 253 -7.87 -2.57 -6.93
CA ILE A 253 -8.18 -4.00 -6.78
C ILE A 253 -6.94 -4.77 -6.32
N GLY A 254 -7.16 -5.89 -5.65
CA GLY A 254 -6.11 -6.81 -5.22
C GLY A 254 -6.67 -8.20 -4.96
N SER A 255 -5.78 -9.19 -4.81
CA SER A 255 -6.17 -10.58 -4.54
C SER A 255 -6.95 -10.68 -3.24
N ILE A 256 -8.02 -11.49 -3.25
CA ILE A 256 -8.82 -11.77 -2.06
C ILE A 256 -7.98 -12.56 -1.04
N SER A 257 -8.04 -12.15 0.22
CA SER A 257 -7.41 -12.90 1.32
C SER A 257 -8.31 -14.04 1.81
N GLU A 258 -7.76 -14.98 2.58
CA GLU A 258 -8.53 -16.06 3.19
C GLU A 258 -9.62 -15.54 4.14
N ASP A 259 -9.34 -14.48 4.89
CA ASP A 259 -10.27 -13.85 5.83
C ASP A 259 -11.42 -13.17 5.09
N GLU A 260 -11.12 -12.39 4.04
CA GLU A 260 -12.14 -11.74 3.20
C GLU A 260 -13.03 -12.78 2.50
N LEU A 261 -12.43 -13.87 2.00
CA LEU A 261 -13.19 -14.97 1.39
C LEU A 261 -14.10 -15.64 2.40
N ALA A 262 -13.66 -15.83 3.64
CA ALA A 262 -14.46 -16.37 4.72
C ALA A 262 -15.63 -15.43 5.05
N GLU A 263 -15.40 -14.13 5.11
CA GLU A 263 -16.42 -13.11 5.34
C GLU A 263 -17.50 -13.11 4.24
N TYR A 264 -17.09 -13.14 2.95
CA TYR A 264 -18.06 -13.24 1.85
C TYR A 264 -18.91 -14.51 1.93
N LYS A 265 -18.31 -15.66 2.30
CA LYS A 265 -19.04 -16.92 2.48
C LYS A 265 -20.02 -16.88 3.67
N GLU A 266 -19.63 -16.26 4.78
CA GLU A 266 -20.53 -16.05 5.92
C GLU A 266 -21.73 -15.17 5.56
N GLN A 267 -21.54 -14.21 4.64
CA GLN A 267 -22.62 -13.40 4.08
C GLN A 267 -23.46 -14.16 3.02
N GLY A 268 -23.15 -15.43 2.75
CA GLY A 268 -23.87 -16.28 1.78
C GLY A 268 -23.47 -16.02 0.33
N ASN A 269 -22.31 -15.43 0.09
CA ASN A 269 -21.79 -15.16 -1.24
C ASN A 269 -20.66 -16.14 -1.58
N ASP A 270 -21.01 -17.24 -2.26
CA ASP A 270 -20.07 -18.29 -2.69
C ASP A 270 -19.45 -18.04 -4.07
N SER A 271 -19.62 -16.84 -4.64
CA SER A 271 -19.18 -16.51 -6.01
C SER A 271 -17.70 -16.11 -6.10
N TYR A 272 -16.96 -16.15 -4.99
CA TYR A 272 -15.53 -15.83 -4.93
C TYR A 272 -14.68 -17.06 -4.65
N SER A 273 -13.46 -17.02 -5.19
CA SER A 273 -12.38 -17.99 -4.98
C SER A 273 -11.08 -17.27 -4.57
N LEU A 274 -10.11 -18.00 -4.02
CA LEU A 274 -8.82 -17.43 -3.55
C LEU A 274 -7.98 -16.75 -4.65
N ASN A 275 -8.30 -17.00 -5.93
CA ASN A 275 -7.58 -16.38 -7.04
C ASN A 275 -8.26 -15.12 -7.58
N ASP A 276 -9.41 -14.75 -7.01
CA ASP A 276 -10.17 -13.59 -7.50
C ASP A 276 -9.57 -12.29 -7.02
N GLN A 277 -9.72 -11.27 -7.84
CA GLN A 277 -9.42 -9.90 -7.48
C GLN A 277 -10.68 -9.18 -7.05
N ILE A 278 -10.59 -8.46 -5.94
CA ILE A 278 -11.69 -7.67 -5.37
C ILE A 278 -11.25 -6.23 -5.18
N GLY A 279 -12.20 -5.32 -5.07
CA GLY A 279 -11.93 -3.94 -4.65
C GLY A 279 -11.42 -3.88 -3.22
N LYS A 280 -10.24 -3.30 -3.00
CA LYS A 280 -9.60 -3.17 -1.68
C LYS A 280 -9.87 -1.83 -1.01
N ALA A 281 -10.07 -0.79 -1.79
CA ALA A 281 -10.28 0.56 -1.30
C ALA A 281 -11.18 1.37 -2.23
N GLY A 282 -11.67 2.51 -1.76
CA GLY A 282 -12.38 3.49 -2.58
C GLY A 282 -13.65 2.96 -3.24
N ALA A 283 -13.98 3.52 -4.40
CA ALA A 283 -15.15 3.13 -5.19
C ALA A 283 -15.07 1.67 -5.66
N GLU A 284 -13.86 1.14 -5.95
CA GLU A 284 -13.65 -0.26 -6.29
C GLU A 284 -14.18 -1.19 -5.19
N SER A 285 -13.93 -0.87 -3.92
CA SER A 285 -14.41 -1.65 -2.78
C SER A 285 -15.89 -1.43 -2.51
N TYR A 286 -16.35 -0.19 -2.49
CA TYR A 286 -17.75 0.11 -2.16
C TYR A 286 -18.73 -0.44 -3.20
N PHE A 287 -18.39 -0.31 -4.50
CA PHE A 287 -19.21 -0.80 -5.61
C PHE A 287 -18.79 -2.19 -6.10
N GLU A 288 -18.04 -2.98 -5.31
CA GLU A 288 -17.56 -4.32 -5.67
C GLU A 288 -18.68 -5.19 -6.24
N SER A 289 -19.83 -5.25 -5.58
CA SER A 289 -20.97 -6.08 -6.00
C SER A 289 -21.57 -5.68 -7.36
N LYS A 290 -21.36 -4.44 -7.79
CA LYS A 290 -21.78 -3.90 -9.07
C LYS A 290 -20.72 -4.11 -10.15
N LEU A 291 -19.50 -3.78 -9.80
CA LEU A 291 -18.36 -3.76 -10.74
C LEU A 291 -17.90 -5.16 -11.16
N LYS A 292 -17.96 -6.19 -10.30
CA LYS A 292 -17.33 -7.50 -10.57
C LYS A 292 -17.95 -8.30 -11.72
N GLY A 293 -19.23 -8.07 -12.06
CA GLY A 293 -19.97 -8.86 -13.04
C GLY A 293 -20.25 -10.30 -12.58
N THR A 294 -20.56 -11.17 -13.52
CA THR A 294 -20.82 -12.58 -13.26
C THR A 294 -19.96 -13.45 -14.16
N LYS A 295 -19.16 -14.34 -13.57
CA LYS A 295 -18.30 -15.28 -14.30
C LYS A 295 -19.12 -16.16 -15.25
N GLY A 296 -18.57 -16.42 -16.40
CA GLY A 296 -19.02 -17.47 -17.29
C GLY A 296 -18.49 -18.82 -16.88
N SER A 297 -18.96 -19.86 -17.52
CA SER A 297 -18.47 -21.22 -17.31
C SER A 297 -18.38 -21.99 -18.62
N GLN A 298 -17.43 -22.92 -18.70
CA GLN A 298 -17.37 -23.87 -19.80
C GLN A 298 -17.05 -25.26 -19.29
N LYS A 299 -17.72 -26.23 -19.89
CA LYS A 299 -17.46 -27.64 -19.66
C LYS A 299 -16.60 -28.18 -20.79
N LEU A 300 -15.40 -28.59 -20.44
CA LEU A 300 -14.42 -29.14 -21.36
C LEU A 300 -14.36 -30.65 -21.20
N TYR A 301 -14.33 -31.39 -22.30
CA TYR A 301 -13.88 -32.77 -22.29
C TYR A 301 -12.40 -32.78 -22.64
N VAL A 302 -11.57 -33.28 -21.72
CA VAL A 302 -10.12 -33.39 -21.91
C VAL A 302 -9.73 -34.87 -21.97
N ASN A 303 -8.69 -35.20 -22.71
CA ASN A 303 -8.09 -36.54 -22.71
C ASN A 303 -7.25 -36.74 -21.43
N SER A 304 -6.70 -37.93 -21.26
CA SER A 304 -5.81 -38.29 -20.14
C SER A 304 -4.49 -37.50 -20.15
N LEU A 305 -4.21 -36.73 -21.19
CA LEU A 305 -3.06 -35.84 -21.34
C LEU A 305 -3.38 -34.39 -21.06
N GLY A 306 -4.63 -34.07 -20.67
CA GLY A 306 -5.09 -32.73 -20.41
C GLY A 306 -5.50 -31.90 -21.64
N SER A 307 -5.36 -32.44 -22.85
CA SER A 307 -5.72 -31.72 -24.09
C SER A 307 -7.23 -31.67 -24.27
N VAL A 308 -7.75 -30.50 -24.61
CA VAL A 308 -9.19 -30.29 -24.85
C VAL A 308 -9.62 -31.03 -26.09
N LEU A 309 -10.60 -31.93 -25.94
CA LEU A 309 -11.20 -32.68 -27.03
C LEU A 309 -12.46 -32.03 -27.58
N GLU A 310 -13.24 -31.41 -26.69
CA GLU A 310 -14.54 -30.82 -27.01
C GLU A 310 -14.94 -29.81 -25.95
N VAL A 311 -15.57 -28.70 -26.35
CA VAL A 311 -16.27 -27.77 -25.47
C VAL A 311 -17.75 -28.19 -25.48
N ALA A 312 -18.23 -28.79 -24.38
CA ALA A 312 -19.56 -29.36 -24.33
C ALA A 312 -20.66 -28.31 -24.07
N GLU A 313 -20.40 -27.42 -23.14
CA GLU A 313 -21.32 -26.33 -22.78
C GLU A 313 -20.49 -25.07 -22.50
N LYS A 314 -20.99 -23.91 -22.91
CA LYS A 314 -20.39 -22.62 -22.63
C LYS A 314 -21.47 -21.64 -22.23
N THR A 315 -21.27 -20.98 -21.08
CA THR A 315 -22.05 -19.82 -20.65
C THR A 315 -21.10 -18.63 -20.68
N ASP A 316 -21.44 -17.61 -21.47
CA ASP A 316 -20.61 -16.43 -21.56
C ASP A 316 -20.69 -15.60 -20.26
N PRO A 317 -19.60 -14.96 -19.83
CA PRO A 317 -19.61 -14.08 -18.67
C PRO A 317 -20.48 -12.85 -18.92
N VAL A 318 -21.07 -12.32 -17.83
CA VAL A 318 -21.82 -11.07 -17.88
C VAL A 318 -20.93 -9.97 -17.33
N PRO A 319 -20.59 -8.92 -18.13
CA PRO A 319 -19.78 -7.80 -17.65
C PRO A 319 -20.37 -7.14 -16.40
N GLY A 320 -19.52 -6.56 -15.58
CA GLY A 320 -19.93 -5.74 -14.45
C GLY A 320 -20.68 -4.48 -14.90
N GLU A 321 -21.45 -3.92 -13.98
CA GLU A 321 -22.15 -2.65 -14.18
C GLU A 321 -21.16 -1.49 -14.14
N ASP A 322 -21.34 -0.49 -15.01
CA ASP A 322 -20.52 0.72 -15.05
C ASP A 322 -21.01 1.73 -14.01
N VAL A 323 -20.07 2.31 -13.27
CA VAL A 323 -20.34 3.29 -12.21
C VAL A 323 -19.90 4.69 -12.66
N TYR A 324 -20.86 5.61 -12.72
CA TYR A 324 -20.59 7.03 -12.99
C TYR A 324 -20.52 7.77 -11.65
N LEU A 325 -19.38 8.38 -11.39
CA LEU A 325 -19.20 9.24 -10.23
C LEU A 325 -19.71 10.66 -10.54
N SER A 326 -20.13 11.38 -9.49
CA SER A 326 -20.49 12.80 -9.62
C SER A 326 -19.28 13.73 -9.73
N ILE A 327 -18.07 13.17 -9.55
CA ILE A 327 -16.79 13.85 -9.68
C ILE A 327 -16.59 14.38 -11.09
N ASP A 328 -16.14 15.63 -11.22
CA ASP A 328 -15.69 16.24 -12.45
C ASP A 328 -14.16 16.11 -12.52
N ALA A 329 -13.66 15.38 -13.50
CA ALA A 329 -12.24 15.05 -13.59
C ALA A 329 -11.32 16.26 -13.76
N GLU A 330 -11.76 17.29 -14.51
CA GLU A 330 -10.96 18.51 -14.67
C GLU A 330 -10.92 19.36 -13.41
N LEU A 331 -12.07 19.48 -12.73
CA LEU A 331 -12.12 20.17 -11.44
C LEU A 331 -11.27 19.48 -10.40
N GLN A 332 -11.32 18.13 -10.33
CA GLN A 332 -10.50 17.32 -9.43
C GLN A 332 -9.01 17.56 -9.64
N LYS A 333 -8.54 17.47 -10.90
CA LYS A 333 -7.15 17.73 -11.27
C LYS A 333 -6.72 19.14 -10.92
N THR A 334 -7.54 20.13 -11.32
CA THR A 334 -7.26 21.55 -11.01
C THR A 334 -7.15 21.78 -9.50
N ALA A 335 -8.05 21.20 -8.70
CA ALA A 335 -8.02 21.35 -7.24
C ALA A 335 -6.79 20.68 -6.63
N TYR A 336 -6.40 19.51 -7.13
CA TYR A 336 -5.20 18.80 -6.71
C TYR A 336 -3.94 19.63 -7.00
N ASP A 337 -3.79 20.10 -8.25
CA ASP A 337 -2.63 20.90 -8.67
C ASP A 337 -2.53 22.21 -7.85
N LYS A 338 -3.67 22.84 -7.50
CA LYS A 338 -3.67 24.05 -6.67
C LYS A 338 -3.28 23.79 -5.22
N ILE A 339 -3.58 22.60 -4.66
CA ILE A 339 -3.06 22.20 -3.35
C ILE A 339 -1.54 22.02 -3.45
N GLU A 340 -1.06 21.28 -4.44
CA GLU A 340 0.36 21.01 -4.67
C GLU A 340 1.15 22.32 -4.82
N GLU A 341 0.71 23.24 -5.70
CA GLU A 341 1.29 24.59 -5.86
C GLU A 341 1.28 25.37 -4.52
N ARG A 342 0.19 25.31 -3.77
CA ARG A 342 0.08 26.05 -2.52
C ARG A 342 1.02 25.54 -1.44
N ILE A 343 1.12 24.21 -1.29
CA ILE A 343 2.04 23.59 -0.34
C ILE A 343 3.48 23.88 -0.74
N ALA A 344 3.84 23.75 -2.03
CA ALA A 344 5.15 24.13 -2.53
C ALA A 344 5.49 25.60 -2.21
N GLY A 345 4.54 26.53 -2.44
CA GLY A 345 4.70 27.94 -2.12
C GLY A 345 4.90 28.21 -0.61
N ILE A 346 4.24 27.42 0.25
CA ILE A 346 4.44 27.48 1.72
C ILE A 346 5.85 27.01 2.06
N LEU A 347 6.29 25.85 1.54
CA LEU A 347 7.63 25.31 1.77
C LEU A 347 8.70 26.32 1.34
N LEU A 348 8.56 26.93 0.15
CA LEU A 348 9.48 27.97 -0.35
C LEU A 348 9.48 29.23 0.53
N THR A 349 8.34 29.58 1.13
CA THR A 349 8.25 30.74 2.06
C THR A 349 9.04 30.49 3.34
N TYR A 350 9.05 29.25 3.83
CA TYR A 350 9.77 28.88 5.05
C TYR A 350 11.17 28.34 4.81
N MET A 351 11.56 28.09 3.55
CA MET A 351 12.92 27.63 3.20
C MET A 351 13.97 28.69 3.52
N SER A 352 14.99 28.31 4.24
CA SER A 352 16.06 29.20 4.66
C SER A 352 17.42 28.67 4.23
N ASP A 353 18.31 29.57 3.79
CA ASP A 353 19.73 29.28 3.52
C ASP A 353 20.56 29.00 4.78
N LYS A 354 19.97 29.20 5.96
CA LYS A 354 20.58 28.80 7.23
C LYS A 354 20.70 27.28 7.28
N THR A 355 21.80 26.82 7.85
CA THR A 355 22.13 25.39 7.92
C THR A 355 21.68 24.73 9.21
N THR A 356 21.22 25.47 10.22
CA THR A 356 20.84 24.98 11.53
C THR A 356 19.50 25.56 11.98
N LYS A 357 18.64 24.73 12.60
CA LYS A 357 17.45 25.19 13.30
C LYS A 357 17.80 26.07 14.48
N THR A 358 17.00 27.11 14.71
CA THR A 358 17.02 27.89 15.96
C THR A 358 15.66 27.76 16.63
N ASP A 359 15.62 27.63 17.95
CA ASP A 359 14.39 27.38 18.75
C ASP A 359 13.26 28.40 18.55
N SER A 360 13.53 29.54 17.94
CA SER A 360 12.59 30.65 17.72
C SER A 360 12.12 30.82 16.27
N ASP A 361 12.71 30.09 15.31
CA ASP A 361 12.44 30.30 13.88
C ASP A 361 11.47 29.24 13.32
N VAL A 362 10.39 29.69 12.69
CA VAL A 362 9.47 28.86 11.92
C VAL A 362 10.12 28.37 10.60
N MET A 363 11.35 28.88 10.29
CA MET A 363 12.06 28.61 9.07
C MET A 363 12.63 27.18 9.04
N ILE A 364 12.59 26.57 7.86
CA ILE A 364 13.14 25.22 7.62
C ILE A 364 14.53 25.39 7.00
N PRO A 365 15.59 24.90 7.65
CA PRO A 365 16.95 24.95 7.09
C PRO A 365 17.04 24.19 5.79
N ILE A 366 17.83 24.68 4.83
CA ILE A 366 17.99 24.04 3.51
C ILE A 366 18.52 22.60 3.60
N LYS A 367 19.33 22.26 4.61
CA LYS A 367 19.83 20.90 4.83
C LYS A 367 18.71 19.89 5.08
N GLU A 368 17.57 20.32 5.68
CA GLU A 368 16.41 19.46 5.85
C GLU A 368 15.77 19.10 4.49
N PHE A 369 15.76 20.02 3.51
CA PHE A 369 15.26 19.73 2.17
C PHE A 369 16.15 18.73 1.42
N TYR A 370 17.45 18.84 1.55
CA TYR A 370 18.37 17.88 0.92
C TYR A 370 18.19 16.49 1.56
N TYR A 371 18.13 16.44 2.89
CA TYR A 371 17.96 15.18 3.61
C TYR A 371 16.61 14.53 3.32
N ALA A 372 15.55 15.32 3.20
CA ALA A 372 14.20 14.82 2.89
C ALA A 372 14.14 13.95 1.63
N LEU A 373 14.96 14.24 0.61
CA LEU A 373 15.04 13.43 -0.61
C LEU A 373 15.57 12.02 -0.34
N ILE A 374 16.41 11.85 0.67
CA ILE A 374 16.95 10.56 1.11
C ILE A 374 15.99 9.89 2.09
N ASP A 375 15.51 10.65 3.06
CA ASP A 375 14.64 10.14 4.12
C ASP A 375 13.34 9.57 3.56
N ASN A 376 12.77 10.26 2.58
CA ASN A 376 11.54 9.83 1.90
C ASN A 376 11.78 8.91 0.68
N ASN A 377 12.99 8.35 0.54
CA ASN A 377 13.37 7.37 -0.50
C ASN A 377 13.19 7.88 -1.95
N VAL A 378 13.23 9.20 -2.19
CA VAL A 378 13.26 9.76 -3.55
C VAL A 378 14.58 9.40 -4.22
N ILE A 379 15.68 9.44 -3.43
CA ILE A 379 16.97 8.89 -3.79
C ILE A 379 17.09 7.51 -3.14
N SER A 380 17.25 6.48 -3.97
CA SER A 380 17.46 5.09 -3.53
C SER A 380 18.89 4.91 -3.05
N LEU A 381 19.05 4.55 -1.78
CA LEU A 381 20.38 4.23 -1.23
C LEU A 381 20.89 2.89 -1.77
N ASP A 382 20.03 1.91 -1.99
CA ASP A 382 20.38 0.61 -2.58
C ASP A 382 21.03 0.77 -3.96
N HIS A 383 20.57 1.75 -4.77
CA HIS A 383 21.10 1.98 -6.11
C HIS A 383 22.52 2.57 -6.09
N LEU A 384 22.92 3.26 -5.01
CA LEU A 384 24.26 3.84 -4.91
C LEU A 384 25.39 2.79 -4.96
N SER A 385 25.10 1.56 -4.53
CA SER A 385 26.03 0.43 -4.56
C SER A 385 25.83 -0.51 -5.76
N ALA A 386 24.78 -0.29 -6.57
CA ALA A 386 24.42 -1.14 -7.69
C ALA A 386 25.52 -1.18 -8.78
N SER A 387 25.58 -2.26 -9.53
CA SER A 387 26.58 -2.47 -10.59
C SER A 387 26.47 -1.45 -11.72
N ASP A 388 25.27 -0.95 -11.99
CA ASP A 388 24.91 0.06 -12.98
C ASP A 388 24.95 1.50 -12.46
N ALA A 389 25.22 1.71 -11.15
CA ALA A 389 25.42 3.02 -10.55
C ALA A 389 26.46 3.86 -11.34
N ASP A 390 26.17 5.14 -11.53
CA ASP A 390 27.06 6.04 -12.26
C ASP A 390 28.25 6.53 -11.41
N ASN A 391 29.09 7.39 -11.97
CA ASN A 391 30.28 7.90 -11.25
C ASN A 391 29.94 8.81 -10.07
N GLN A 392 28.78 9.54 -10.11
CA GLN A 392 28.37 10.40 -9.00
C GLN A 392 27.89 9.55 -7.83
N GLU A 393 27.09 8.53 -8.11
CA GLU A 393 26.62 7.58 -7.13
C GLU A 393 27.76 6.84 -6.45
N LYS A 394 28.68 6.27 -7.25
CA LYS A 394 29.87 5.58 -6.72
C LYS A 394 30.77 6.50 -5.86
N THR A 395 30.86 7.77 -6.23
CA THR A 395 31.64 8.73 -5.44
C THR A 395 30.95 9.01 -4.12
N PHE A 396 29.62 9.23 -4.15
CA PHE A 396 28.83 9.44 -2.94
C PHE A 396 28.88 8.22 -2.01
N TRP A 397 28.72 7.01 -2.56
CA TRP A 397 28.81 5.76 -1.81
C TRP A 397 30.18 5.56 -1.15
N ASN A 398 31.28 5.83 -1.86
CA ASN A 398 32.59 5.73 -1.29
C ASN A 398 32.81 6.75 -0.15
N ASN A 399 32.28 7.97 -0.27
CA ASN A 399 32.29 8.96 0.79
C ASN A 399 31.51 8.47 2.02
N TYR A 400 30.32 7.88 1.81
CA TYR A 400 29.55 7.25 2.87
C TYR A 400 30.32 6.13 3.57
N LYS A 401 30.90 5.18 2.83
CA LYS A 401 31.67 4.08 3.41
C LYS A 401 32.89 4.53 4.21
N ASN A 402 33.56 5.57 3.76
CA ASN A 402 34.68 6.18 4.52
C ASN A 402 34.15 6.79 5.83
N TYR A 403 33.06 7.54 5.77
CA TYR A 403 32.43 8.15 6.94
C TYR A 403 31.94 7.11 7.95
N GLU A 404 31.26 6.05 7.49
CA GLU A 404 30.81 4.90 8.28
C GLU A 404 31.98 4.25 9.03
N SER A 405 33.09 3.99 8.33
CA SER A 405 34.29 3.40 8.91
C SER A 405 34.93 4.28 9.99
N ASP A 406 35.05 5.58 9.72
CA ASP A 406 35.60 6.56 10.66
C ASP A 406 34.70 6.72 11.89
N THR A 407 33.40 6.76 11.69
CA THR A 407 32.39 6.85 12.75
C THR A 407 32.38 5.60 13.64
N SER A 408 32.36 4.41 13.03
CA SER A 408 32.42 3.14 13.76
C SER A 408 33.69 3.01 14.60
N SER A 409 34.82 3.49 14.08
CA SER A 409 36.08 3.49 14.81
C SER A 409 36.10 4.49 15.98
N SER A 410 35.48 5.65 15.80
CA SER A 410 35.40 6.72 16.81
C SER A 410 34.33 6.43 17.88
N MET A 411 33.33 5.63 17.58
CA MET A 411 32.19 5.33 18.48
C MET A 411 32.66 4.58 19.73
N GLU A 412 33.65 3.70 19.61
CA GLU A 412 34.21 2.95 20.74
C GLU A 412 34.73 3.88 21.86
N ASP A 413 35.44 4.96 21.48
CA ASP A 413 35.90 5.97 22.42
C ASP A 413 34.76 6.75 23.10
N LYS A 414 33.55 6.79 22.49
CA LYS A 414 32.39 7.53 22.99
C LYS A 414 31.46 6.73 23.86
N MET A 415 31.51 5.40 23.78
CA MET A 415 30.64 4.50 24.55
C MET A 415 30.78 4.66 26.08
N GLY A 416 31.92 5.11 26.56
CA GLY A 416 32.17 5.40 27.99
C GLY A 416 31.75 6.80 28.45
N THR A 417 31.16 7.62 27.56
CA THR A 417 30.71 8.98 27.89
C THR A 417 29.19 9.00 28.09
N ALA A 418 28.68 9.69 29.10
CA ALA A 418 27.24 9.86 29.32
C ALA A 418 26.58 10.52 28.10
N LEU A 419 25.38 10.03 27.70
CA LEU A 419 24.70 10.48 26.48
C LEU A 419 24.51 12.00 26.40
N LYS A 420 24.22 12.66 27.53
CA LYS A 420 24.04 14.13 27.58
C LYS A 420 25.30 14.93 27.27
N ASP A 421 26.47 14.31 27.44
CA ASP A 421 27.77 14.96 27.23
C ASP A 421 28.34 14.67 25.83
N LEU A 422 27.64 13.86 25.03
CA LEU A 422 27.95 13.60 23.63
C LEU A 422 27.30 14.63 22.70
N ASN A 423 27.88 14.80 21.52
CA ASN A 423 27.18 15.49 20.44
C ASN A 423 25.97 14.67 19.96
N ASP A 424 25.04 15.33 19.24
CA ASP A 424 23.79 14.69 18.81
C ASP A 424 24.02 13.48 17.91
N GLU A 425 25.09 13.46 17.14
CA GLU A 425 25.46 12.36 16.26
C GLU A 425 25.72 11.06 17.03
N TYR A 426 26.72 11.06 17.92
CA TYR A 426 27.09 9.86 18.69
C TYR A 426 25.99 9.47 19.69
N LYS A 427 25.27 10.46 20.23
CA LYS A 427 24.07 10.20 21.01
C LYS A 427 23.03 9.40 20.22
N SER A 428 22.75 9.81 18.98
CA SER A 428 21.82 9.10 18.08
C SER A 428 22.29 7.69 17.78
N TYR A 429 23.56 7.50 17.44
CA TYR A 429 24.09 6.16 17.13
C TYR A 429 24.05 5.21 18.32
N LEU A 430 24.37 5.70 19.53
CA LEU A 430 24.31 4.85 20.72
C LEU A 430 22.86 4.53 21.14
N MET A 431 21.90 5.45 20.91
CA MET A 431 20.47 5.14 21.04
C MET A 431 20.00 4.10 20.02
N MET A 432 20.49 4.18 18.78
CA MET A 432 20.21 3.17 17.76
C MET A 432 20.83 1.81 18.13
N ALA A 433 22.06 1.79 18.66
CA ALA A 433 22.67 0.56 19.15
C ALA A 433 21.85 -0.08 20.28
N TYR A 434 21.35 0.71 21.22
CA TYR A 434 20.44 0.23 22.26
C TYR A 434 19.15 -0.37 21.70
N ASN A 435 18.51 0.31 20.75
CA ASN A 435 17.29 -0.17 20.09
C ASN A 435 17.55 -1.46 19.30
N MET A 436 18.63 -1.51 18.53
CA MET A 436 19.05 -2.71 17.80
C MET A 436 19.23 -3.92 18.73
N LEU A 437 19.88 -3.74 19.89
CA LEU A 437 20.05 -4.83 20.85
C LEU A 437 18.73 -5.30 21.46
N LYS A 438 17.76 -4.41 21.62
CA LYS A 438 16.39 -4.74 22.04
C LYS A 438 15.62 -5.49 20.96
N ASP A 439 15.59 -4.94 19.76
CA ASP A 439 14.81 -5.47 18.63
C ASP A 439 15.30 -6.86 18.21
N ARG A 440 16.59 -7.12 18.39
CA ARG A 440 17.20 -8.43 18.16
C ARG A 440 17.15 -9.35 19.40
N GLU A 441 16.38 -8.98 20.43
CA GLU A 441 16.21 -9.76 21.65
C GLU A 441 17.53 -10.11 22.38
N ILE A 442 18.59 -9.31 22.16
CA ILE A 442 19.87 -9.44 22.85
C ILE A 442 19.77 -8.80 24.25
N LEU A 443 19.08 -7.66 24.35
CA LEU A 443 18.73 -7.02 25.63
C LEU A 443 17.25 -7.25 25.95
N ASN A 444 16.99 -8.06 26.96
CA ASN A 444 15.63 -8.39 27.40
C ASN A 444 15.15 -7.45 28.53
N THR A 445 14.91 -6.19 28.20
CA THR A 445 14.48 -5.16 29.15
C THR A 445 13.06 -5.33 29.68
N GLY A 446 12.22 -6.14 29.02
CA GLY A 446 10.86 -6.46 29.47
C GLY A 446 10.80 -7.24 30.80
N ASN A 447 11.92 -7.75 31.28
CA ASN A 447 12.04 -8.40 32.57
C ASN A 447 12.37 -7.44 33.73
N LEU A 448 12.59 -6.15 33.44
CA LEU A 448 12.85 -5.10 34.44
C LEU A 448 11.55 -4.43 34.88
N ASP A 449 11.59 -3.78 36.04
CA ASP A 449 10.48 -2.96 36.54
C ASP A 449 10.32 -1.72 35.64
N ASP A 450 9.08 -1.28 35.38
CA ASP A 450 8.77 -0.07 34.59
C ASP A 450 9.43 1.20 35.16
N ASN A 451 9.77 1.21 36.43
CA ASN A 451 10.47 2.30 37.13
C ASN A 451 11.95 1.98 37.43
N ASP A 452 12.60 1.14 36.62
CA ASP A 452 14.00 0.83 36.81
C ASP A 452 14.87 2.10 36.76
N GLU A 453 15.62 2.34 37.82
CA GLU A 453 16.41 3.58 38.01
C GLU A 453 17.48 3.69 36.92
N THR A 454 18.14 2.63 36.53
CA THR A 454 19.21 2.66 35.52
C THR A 454 18.68 2.93 34.13
N LEU A 455 17.54 2.31 33.75
CA LEU A 455 16.87 2.61 32.49
C LEU A 455 16.35 4.07 32.47
N SER A 456 15.87 4.58 33.60
CA SER A 456 15.45 5.97 33.71
C SER A 456 16.63 6.94 33.53
N GLU A 457 17.79 6.63 34.14
CA GLU A 457 19.03 7.40 33.97
C GLU A 457 19.58 7.34 32.54
N TRP A 458 19.48 6.15 31.88
CA TRP A 458 19.82 6.01 30.45
C TRP A 458 18.90 6.89 29.57
N ASN A 459 17.59 6.82 29.76
CA ASN A 459 16.62 7.61 29.01
C ASN A 459 16.79 9.13 29.26
N ALA A 460 17.22 9.50 30.48
CA ALA A 460 17.57 10.88 30.81
C ALA A 460 18.97 11.31 30.27
N GLY A 461 19.72 10.37 29.71
CA GLY A 461 21.07 10.61 29.18
C GLY A 461 22.18 10.75 30.23
N ASN A 462 21.92 10.39 31.47
CA ASN A 462 22.83 10.62 32.58
C ASN A 462 23.96 9.58 32.70
N ILE A 463 23.81 8.41 32.08
CA ILE A 463 24.80 7.33 32.09
C ILE A 463 25.35 7.06 30.68
N SER A 464 26.49 6.39 30.63
CA SER A 464 27.13 5.97 29.39
C SER A 464 26.53 4.66 28.84
N PHE A 465 26.79 4.37 27.57
CA PHE A 465 26.43 3.08 26.98
C PHE A 465 27.13 1.91 27.68
N ASN A 466 28.39 2.09 28.06
CA ASN A 466 29.14 1.08 28.83
C ASN A 466 28.49 0.78 30.17
N ASP A 467 28.06 1.83 30.93
CA ASP A 467 27.35 1.65 32.21
C ASP A 467 26.05 0.84 32.01
N LEU A 468 25.32 1.12 30.93
CA LEU A 468 24.10 0.39 30.57
C LEU A 468 24.39 -1.11 30.29
N ILE A 469 25.43 -1.38 29.48
CA ILE A 469 25.81 -2.77 29.13
C ILE A 469 26.31 -3.54 30.38
N GLU A 470 27.14 -2.92 31.24
CA GLU A 470 27.57 -3.52 32.51
C GLU A 470 26.40 -3.82 33.44
N TYR A 471 25.43 -2.89 33.50
CA TYR A 471 24.19 -3.10 34.23
C TYR A 471 23.39 -4.28 33.67
N ALA A 472 23.19 -4.34 32.35
CA ALA A 472 22.46 -5.41 31.68
C ALA A 472 23.07 -6.80 31.94
N ILE A 473 24.40 -6.91 31.93
CA ILE A 473 25.11 -8.16 32.26
C ILE A 473 24.92 -8.52 33.74
N THR A 474 25.04 -7.54 34.63
CA THR A 474 24.88 -7.75 36.09
C THR A 474 23.47 -8.20 36.46
N LYS A 475 22.45 -7.75 35.72
CA LYS A 475 21.04 -8.09 35.90
C LYS A 475 20.61 -9.37 35.19
N ASP A 476 21.51 -10.00 34.46
CA ASP A 476 21.24 -11.23 33.68
C ASP A 476 20.10 -11.03 32.64
N ILE A 477 20.05 -9.83 32.00
CA ILE A 477 19.08 -9.52 30.95
C ILE A 477 19.68 -9.59 29.55
N VAL A 478 20.93 -10.08 29.44
CA VAL A 478 21.61 -10.30 28.16
C VAL A 478 21.37 -11.72 27.67
N ASN A 479 20.80 -11.88 26.49
CA ASN A 479 20.64 -13.17 25.83
C ASN A 479 21.93 -13.57 25.12
N ILE A 480 22.79 -14.33 25.82
CA ILE A 480 24.10 -14.76 25.31
C ILE A 480 23.97 -15.70 24.09
N SER A 481 22.88 -16.47 24.01
CA SER A 481 22.65 -17.41 22.90
C SER A 481 22.59 -16.74 21.55
N SER A 482 22.15 -15.47 21.49
CA SER A 482 22.05 -14.67 20.28
C SER A 482 23.39 -14.10 19.81
N LEU A 483 24.48 -14.22 20.63
CA LEU A 483 25.80 -13.66 20.30
C LEU A 483 26.74 -14.67 19.63
N ASN A 484 26.27 -15.87 19.23
CA ASN A 484 27.09 -16.92 18.59
C ASN A 484 28.39 -17.27 19.34
N LEU A 485 28.40 -17.17 20.67
CA LEU A 485 29.58 -17.44 21.49
C LEU A 485 29.78 -18.93 21.71
N SER A 486 30.99 -19.40 21.52
CA SER A 486 31.35 -20.83 21.41
C SER A 486 31.62 -21.56 22.74
N SER A 487 31.32 -20.97 23.91
CA SER A 487 31.59 -21.62 25.21
C SER A 487 30.48 -21.38 26.22
N ASP A 488 30.16 -22.47 26.98
CA ASP A 488 29.15 -22.46 28.05
C ASP A 488 29.61 -21.74 29.35
N TYR A 489 30.82 -21.23 29.39
CA TYR A 489 31.42 -20.58 30.57
C TYR A 489 32.15 -19.31 30.18
N LEU A 490 31.37 -18.23 29.98
CA LEU A 490 31.88 -16.88 29.70
C LEU A 490 31.93 -16.07 31.01
N ASN A 491 33.02 -15.32 31.21
CA ASN A 491 33.07 -14.33 32.29
C ASN A 491 32.46 -12.99 31.81
N THR A 492 32.17 -12.08 32.75
CA THR A 492 31.52 -10.81 32.51
C THR A 492 32.30 -9.97 31.47
N GLU A 493 33.62 -9.99 31.49
CA GLU A 493 34.46 -9.23 30.54
C GLU A 493 34.39 -9.79 29.14
N GLU A 494 34.30 -11.11 28.98
CA GLU A 494 34.12 -11.76 27.67
C GLU A 494 32.76 -11.42 27.06
N ILE A 495 31.67 -11.42 27.83
CA ILE A 495 30.30 -11.02 27.38
C ILE A 495 30.30 -9.55 27.01
N TYR A 496 30.89 -8.70 27.82
CA TYR A 496 31.00 -7.26 27.56
C TYR A 496 31.70 -6.97 26.23
N ASN A 497 32.90 -7.56 26.04
CA ASN A 497 33.66 -7.37 24.81
C ASN A 497 32.93 -7.93 23.57
N ALA A 498 32.21 -9.04 23.71
CA ALA A 498 31.41 -9.61 22.63
C ALA A 498 30.25 -8.70 22.23
N LEU A 499 29.56 -8.09 23.21
CA LEU A 499 28.50 -7.12 22.94
C LEU A 499 29.02 -5.87 22.22
N LEU A 500 30.17 -5.33 22.65
CA LEU A 500 30.77 -4.18 21.98
C LEU A 500 31.20 -4.52 20.53
N SER A 501 31.79 -5.71 20.33
CA SER A 501 32.14 -6.17 18.97
C SER A 501 30.88 -6.34 18.11
N TYR A 502 29.84 -6.94 18.66
CA TYR A 502 28.55 -7.12 17.99
C TYR A 502 27.94 -5.78 17.58
N VAL A 503 27.91 -4.80 18.48
CA VAL A 503 27.40 -3.45 18.16
C VAL A 503 28.20 -2.83 17.03
N LYS A 504 29.53 -2.96 17.05
CA LYS A 504 30.41 -2.37 16.04
C LYS A 504 30.20 -2.98 14.64
N GLU A 505 29.97 -4.29 14.58
CA GLU A 505 29.78 -5.02 13.31
C GLU A 505 28.37 -4.88 12.76
N GLU A 506 27.37 -4.88 13.63
CA GLU A 506 25.96 -5.01 13.25
C GLU A 506 25.18 -3.68 13.21
N LEU A 507 25.66 -2.65 13.90
CA LEU A 507 24.99 -1.34 13.88
C LEU A 507 24.98 -0.70 12.49
N PRO A 508 26.04 -0.77 11.67
CA PRO A 508 26.00 -0.26 10.28
C PRO A 508 24.97 -0.98 9.39
N LEU A 509 24.56 -2.19 9.75
CA LEU A 509 23.58 -3.01 9.05
C LEU A 509 22.16 -2.86 9.63
N TYR A 510 22.01 -2.08 10.70
CA TYR A 510 20.73 -1.87 11.35
C TYR A 510 19.89 -0.86 10.57
N GLU A 511 18.61 -1.19 10.40
CA GLU A 511 17.67 -0.37 9.63
C GLU A 511 17.69 1.10 10.08
N GLY A 512 17.81 2.01 9.11
CA GLY A 512 17.86 3.44 9.33
C GLY A 512 19.23 4.01 9.73
N PHE A 513 20.25 3.17 10.01
CA PHE A 513 21.59 3.68 10.33
C PHE A 513 22.20 4.45 9.16
N GLU A 514 22.09 3.91 7.96
CA GLU A 514 22.62 4.52 6.75
C GLU A 514 22.04 5.93 6.52
N LYS A 515 20.71 6.07 6.57
CA LYS A 515 20.04 7.38 6.49
C LYS A 515 20.50 8.33 7.58
N LYS A 516 20.63 7.84 8.81
CA LYS A 516 21.08 8.64 9.95
C LYS A 516 22.55 9.09 9.78
N ALA A 517 23.41 8.23 9.26
CA ALA A 517 24.80 8.57 8.97
C ALA A 517 24.88 9.66 7.86
N ILE A 518 24.12 9.51 6.77
CA ILE A 518 24.05 10.51 5.70
C ILE A 518 23.50 11.84 6.23
N TYR A 519 22.51 11.82 7.13
CA TYR A 519 22.03 13.04 7.81
C TYR A 519 23.19 13.77 8.49
N TYR A 520 24.03 13.07 9.27
CA TYR A 520 25.15 13.70 9.95
C TYR A 520 26.31 14.05 9.00
N MET A 521 26.54 13.30 7.93
CA MET A 521 27.47 13.70 6.86
C MET A 521 27.08 15.08 6.30
N LEU A 522 25.79 15.29 6.06
CA LEU A 522 25.28 16.58 5.57
C LEU A 522 25.35 17.68 6.66
N GLN A 523 24.96 17.38 7.91
CA GLN A 523 25.00 18.36 8.99
C GLN A 523 26.45 18.82 9.30
N ASN A 524 27.42 17.91 9.21
CA ASN A 524 28.86 18.16 9.45
C ASN A 524 29.60 18.65 8.22
N ASP A 525 28.95 18.99 7.11
CA ASP A 525 29.53 19.46 5.84
C ASP A 525 30.56 18.47 5.22
N TYR A 526 30.40 17.16 5.50
CA TYR A 526 31.21 16.12 4.86
C TYR A 526 30.74 15.86 3.41
N ILE A 527 29.46 16.02 3.14
CA ILE A 527 28.87 16.11 1.82
C ILE A 527 28.12 17.43 1.67
N SER A 528 27.98 17.90 0.46
CA SER A 528 27.25 19.13 0.15
C SER A 528 25.83 18.85 -0.32
N GLY A 529 24.96 19.85 -0.27
CA GLY A 529 23.64 19.75 -0.90
C GLY A 529 23.71 19.54 -2.41
N ALA A 530 24.78 19.97 -3.09
CA ALA A 530 24.98 19.74 -4.52
C ALA A 530 25.24 18.26 -4.81
N ASP A 531 25.98 17.55 -3.94
CA ASP A 531 26.21 16.11 -4.10
C ASP A 531 24.90 15.34 -4.07
N ILE A 532 23.97 15.70 -3.16
CA ILE A 532 22.63 15.09 -3.06
C ILE A 532 21.77 15.46 -4.27
N CYS A 533 21.74 16.74 -4.67
CA CYS A 533 20.92 17.17 -5.81
C CYS A 533 21.38 16.51 -7.14
N LEU A 534 22.67 16.23 -7.32
CA LEU A 534 23.18 15.55 -8.50
C LEU A 534 22.72 14.09 -8.58
N LEU A 535 22.48 13.41 -7.46
CA LEU A 535 21.94 12.06 -7.43
C LEU A 535 20.53 11.97 -8.05
N LEU A 536 19.74 13.03 -7.99
CA LEU A 536 18.41 13.06 -8.65
C LEU A 536 18.50 12.82 -10.16
N TYR A 537 19.56 13.34 -10.79
CA TYR A 537 19.84 13.13 -12.21
C TYR A 537 20.46 11.76 -12.49
N SER A 538 21.32 11.28 -11.59
CA SER A 538 21.97 9.97 -11.71
C SER A 538 20.94 8.85 -11.68
N GLN A 539 19.90 8.98 -10.82
CA GLN A 539 18.81 8.01 -10.68
C GLN A 539 17.58 8.31 -11.55
N ASN A 540 17.70 9.23 -12.51
CA ASN A 540 16.63 9.61 -13.44
C ASN A 540 15.32 10.08 -12.75
N VAL A 541 15.43 10.62 -11.53
CA VAL A 541 14.33 11.34 -10.86
C VAL A 541 14.06 12.65 -11.58
N LEU A 542 15.12 13.31 -12.03
CA LEU A 542 15.06 14.49 -12.90
C LEU A 542 15.74 14.20 -14.25
N GLU A 543 15.18 14.73 -15.32
CA GLU A 543 15.80 14.70 -16.64
C GLU A 543 16.94 15.75 -16.70
N LYS A 544 18.09 15.41 -17.29
CA LYS A 544 19.22 16.33 -17.41
C LYS A 544 18.87 17.53 -18.27
N ASP A 545 19.02 18.71 -17.70
CA ASP A 545 18.72 20.01 -18.25
C ASP A 545 19.88 20.99 -18.06
N ASP A 546 19.69 22.27 -18.40
CA ASP A 546 20.69 23.31 -18.20
C ASP A 546 21.09 23.53 -16.72
N ASP A 547 20.20 23.19 -15.78
CA ASP A 547 20.47 23.33 -14.35
C ASP A 547 21.40 22.26 -13.83
N TYR A 548 21.41 21.06 -14.44
CA TYR A 548 22.40 20.02 -14.18
C TYR A 548 23.82 20.53 -14.42
N GLU A 549 24.07 21.13 -15.60
CA GLU A 549 25.41 21.65 -15.95
C GLU A 549 25.85 22.81 -15.05
N LYS A 550 24.90 23.70 -14.69
CA LYS A 550 25.17 24.82 -13.78
C LYS A 550 25.47 24.36 -12.34
N LEU A 551 24.72 23.32 -11.88
CA LEU A 551 24.96 22.73 -10.58
C LEU A 551 26.33 22.03 -10.51
N LEU A 552 26.66 21.27 -11.56
CA LEU A 552 27.93 20.55 -11.68
C LEU A 552 29.14 21.50 -11.77
N SER A 553 28.99 22.61 -12.51
CA SER A 553 30.06 23.66 -12.62
C SER A 553 30.16 24.56 -11.39
N GLY A 554 29.16 24.56 -10.49
CA GLY A 554 29.08 25.50 -9.37
C GLY A 554 28.53 26.88 -9.73
N ASP A 555 28.04 27.08 -10.97
CA ASP A 555 27.42 28.34 -11.42
C ASP A 555 26.00 28.52 -10.80
N MET A 556 25.37 27.45 -10.30
CA MET A 556 24.14 27.44 -9.52
C MET A 556 24.42 26.84 -8.14
N SER A 557 23.96 27.50 -7.08
CA SER A 557 24.02 26.94 -5.73
C SER A 557 22.93 25.86 -5.56
N ALA A 558 23.18 24.85 -4.71
CA ALA A 558 22.19 23.84 -4.38
C ALA A 558 20.90 24.45 -3.80
N TYR A 559 21.00 25.56 -3.05
CA TYR A 559 19.83 26.31 -2.57
C TYR A 559 18.96 26.82 -3.72
N ASN A 560 19.56 27.53 -4.68
CA ASN A 560 18.83 28.06 -5.84
C ASN A 560 18.28 26.92 -6.71
N PHE A 561 18.99 25.82 -6.81
CA PHE A 561 18.52 24.62 -7.49
C PHE A 561 17.24 24.09 -6.84
N MET A 562 17.27 23.80 -5.53
CA MET A 562 16.10 23.31 -4.81
C MET A 562 14.93 24.30 -4.92
N TYR A 563 15.20 25.60 -4.73
CA TYR A 563 14.17 26.63 -4.89
C TYR A 563 13.51 26.55 -6.26
N THR A 564 14.31 26.48 -7.33
CA THR A 564 13.79 26.46 -8.73
C THR A 564 13.00 25.18 -8.99
N LYS A 565 13.53 24.02 -8.57
CA LYS A 565 12.87 22.73 -8.82
C LYS A 565 11.56 22.57 -8.04
N ILE A 566 11.49 23.08 -6.80
CA ILE A 566 10.25 23.11 -6.01
C ILE A 566 9.25 24.12 -6.62
N TYR A 567 9.73 25.30 -7.03
CA TYR A 567 8.87 26.32 -7.64
C TYR A 567 8.21 25.81 -8.94
N ASN A 568 8.94 25.04 -9.72
CA ASN A 568 8.46 24.45 -10.97
C ASN A 568 7.70 23.12 -10.75
N LEU A 569 7.57 22.63 -9.51
CA LEU A 569 7.00 21.33 -9.17
C LEU A 569 7.70 20.14 -9.82
N GLU A 570 8.99 20.29 -10.15
CA GLU A 570 9.86 19.18 -10.58
C GLU A 570 10.31 18.35 -9.37
N ILE A 571 10.44 18.99 -8.20
CA ILE A 571 10.48 18.37 -6.88
C ILE A 571 9.20 18.79 -6.17
N THR A 572 8.34 17.82 -5.90
CA THR A 572 7.01 18.05 -5.34
C THR A 572 7.01 17.96 -3.80
N PRO A 573 6.03 18.55 -3.12
CA PRO A 573 5.94 18.47 -1.66
C PRO A 573 5.85 17.05 -1.10
N ASP A 574 5.24 16.11 -1.83
CA ASP A 574 5.18 14.71 -1.42
C ASP A 574 6.53 13.98 -1.53
N MET A 575 7.39 14.35 -2.48
CA MET A 575 8.76 13.87 -2.55
C MET A 575 9.56 14.27 -1.30
N LEU A 576 9.29 15.47 -0.77
CA LEU A 576 9.99 16.00 0.40
C LEU A 576 9.40 15.52 1.72
N ALA A 577 8.09 15.27 1.77
CA ALA A 577 7.33 14.96 2.99
C ALA A 577 7.56 15.93 4.18
N LEU A 578 8.08 17.14 3.93
CA LEU A 578 8.30 18.16 4.95
C LEU A 578 6.98 18.87 5.31
N PRO A 579 6.66 19.06 6.59
CA PRO A 579 5.43 19.76 7.00
C PRO A 579 5.41 21.24 6.58
N PRO A 580 4.30 21.71 5.94
CA PRO A 580 3.14 20.93 5.52
C PRO A 580 3.42 20.15 4.23
N CYS A 581 3.12 18.86 4.22
CA CYS A 581 3.32 17.98 3.06
C CYS A 581 2.01 17.40 2.51
N SER A 582 0.88 17.80 3.09
CA SER A 582 -0.41 17.19 2.76
C SER A 582 -1.57 18.18 2.90
N GLY A 583 -2.68 17.88 2.22
CA GLY A 583 -3.89 18.70 2.27
C GLY A 583 -5.10 17.98 1.69
N SER A 584 -6.28 18.58 1.87
CA SER A 584 -7.52 18.07 1.30
C SER A 584 -8.41 19.21 0.79
N TYR A 585 -9.26 18.90 -0.18
CA TYR A 585 -10.20 19.85 -0.78
C TYR A 585 -11.48 19.14 -1.20
N VAL A 586 -12.63 19.64 -0.81
CA VAL A 586 -13.93 19.06 -1.13
C VAL A 586 -14.85 20.13 -1.74
N VAL A 587 -15.46 19.79 -2.89
CA VAL A 587 -16.42 20.64 -3.58
C VAL A 587 -17.74 19.91 -3.74
N THR A 588 -18.82 20.53 -3.34
CA THR A 588 -20.18 19.98 -3.47
C THR A 588 -21.10 20.88 -4.31
N ASP A 589 -22.06 20.26 -4.94
CA ASP A 589 -23.22 20.97 -5.47
C ASP A 589 -24.16 21.33 -4.32
N VAL A 590 -24.45 22.62 -4.15
CA VAL A 590 -25.22 23.14 -2.99
C VAL A 590 -26.68 22.70 -2.99
N ASN A 591 -27.24 22.30 -4.13
CA ASN A 591 -28.66 21.93 -4.28
C ASN A 591 -28.89 20.41 -4.18
N THR A 592 -27.82 19.62 -4.25
CA THR A 592 -27.97 18.16 -4.34
C THR A 592 -27.10 17.40 -3.33
N GLY A 593 -26.01 18.00 -2.80
CA GLY A 593 -25.02 17.32 -1.98
C GLY A 593 -24.09 16.38 -2.78
N LYS A 594 -24.20 16.36 -4.13
CA LYS A 594 -23.27 15.61 -4.98
C LYS A 594 -21.88 16.22 -4.92
N VAL A 595 -20.86 15.39 -4.68
CA VAL A 595 -19.47 15.82 -4.62
C VAL A 595 -18.90 15.96 -6.02
N LYS A 596 -18.35 17.13 -6.34
CA LYS A 596 -17.76 17.47 -7.65
C LYS A 596 -16.26 17.30 -7.69
N ALA A 597 -15.60 17.50 -6.55
CA ALA A 597 -14.19 17.17 -6.35
C ALA A 597 -13.96 16.73 -4.90
N LEU A 598 -13.07 15.77 -4.71
CA LEU A 598 -12.66 15.27 -3.40
C LEU A 598 -11.17 14.94 -3.47
N VAL A 599 -10.35 15.91 -3.10
CA VAL A 599 -8.90 15.79 -3.15
C VAL A 599 -8.36 15.38 -1.80
N SER A 600 -7.54 14.35 -1.79
CA SER A 600 -6.60 14.01 -0.72
C SER A 600 -5.19 14.05 -1.32
N TYR A 601 -4.37 15.01 -0.88
CA TYR A 601 -2.99 15.18 -1.34
C TYR A 601 -2.03 14.68 -0.25
N PRO A 602 -0.97 13.93 -0.59
CA PRO A 602 -0.70 13.38 -1.90
C PRO A 602 -1.58 12.17 -2.24
N GLY A 603 -1.70 11.88 -3.54
CA GLY A 603 -2.24 10.64 -4.06
C GLY A 603 -1.13 9.62 -4.32
N TYR A 604 -1.47 8.52 -4.96
CA TYR A 604 -0.54 7.44 -5.31
C TYR A 604 -0.89 6.83 -6.68
N ASP A 605 0.04 6.07 -7.27
CA ASP A 605 -0.23 5.35 -8.50
C ASP A 605 -0.85 3.97 -8.22
N ALA A 606 -2.17 3.86 -8.33
CA ALA A 606 -2.90 2.61 -8.11
C ALA A 606 -2.52 1.51 -9.11
N ASN A 607 -1.92 1.86 -10.28
CA ASN A 607 -1.45 0.86 -11.23
C ASN A 607 -0.23 0.09 -10.68
N GLN A 608 0.52 0.67 -9.75
CA GLN A 608 1.71 0.06 -9.16
C GLN A 608 1.46 -0.56 -7.77
N ILE A 609 0.23 -0.52 -7.26
CA ILE A 609 -0.08 -0.91 -5.88
C ILE A 609 0.28 -2.38 -5.57
N ASN A 610 0.26 -3.25 -6.58
CA ASN A 610 0.65 -4.65 -6.46
C ASN A 610 2.17 -4.88 -6.53
N ASN A 611 2.96 -3.85 -6.78
CA ASN A 611 4.41 -3.91 -6.66
C ASN A 611 4.80 -3.76 -5.19
N VAL A 612 5.39 -4.81 -4.62
CA VAL A 612 5.73 -4.87 -3.19
C VAL A 612 6.64 -3.72 -2.76
N LYS A 613 7.65 -3.37 -3.57
CA LYS A 613 8.56 -2.25 -3.27
C LYS A 613 7.82 -0.92 -3.25
N TYR A 614 6.97 -0.68 -4.25
CA TYR A 614 6.16 0.53 -4.32
C TYR A 614 5.17 0.62 -3.17
N TYR A 615 4.45 -0.46 -2.86
CA TYR A 615 3.53 -0.50 -1.73
C TYR A 615 4.23 -0.23 -0.39
N SER A 616 5.40 -0.84 -0.19
CA SER A 616 6.23 -0.59 0.99
C SER A 616 6.67 0.88 1.07
N SER A 617 7.05 1.50 -0.05
CA SER A 617 7.40 2.93 -0.07
C SER A 617 6.22 3.83 0.31
N LEU A 618 4.98 3.48 -0.07
CA LEU A 618 3.78 4.23 0.33
C LEU A 618 3.46 4.12 1.82
N ILE A 619 3.65 2.92 2.41
CA ILE A 619 3.43 2.70 3.85
C ILE A 619 4.45 3.49 4.68
N ASN A 620 5.70 3.53 4.23
CA ASN A 620 6.80 4.20 4.93
C ASN A 620 6.90 5.70 4.60
N ASN A 621 6.06 6.22 3.69
CA ASN A 621 6.05 7.63 3.36
C ASN A 621 5.38 8.46 4.47
N GLU A 622 6.11 9.40 5.07
CA GLU A 622 5.61 10.26 6.14
C GLU A 622 4.39 11.11 5.74
N SER A 623 4.26 11.42 4.44
CA SER A 623 3.06 12.11 3.91
C SER A 623 1.82 11.22 3.87
N SER A 624 1.93 9.90 4.12
CA SER A 624 0.84 8.92 4.21
C SER A 624 -0.15 9.00 3.04
N PRO A 625 0.27 8.71 1.78
CA PRO A 625 -0.56 8.90 0.59
C PRO A 625 -1.78 7.96 0.52
N LEU A 626 -1.74 6.79 1.22
CA LEU A 626 -2.86 5.86 1.31
C LEU A 626 -4.01 6.34 2.21
N TYR A 627 -3.76 7.38 3.01
CA TYR A 627 -4.74 7.91 3.97
C TYR A 627 -5.60 9.00 3.32
N ASN A 628 -6.91 8.74 3.18
CA ASN A 628 -7.83 9.72 2.59
C ASN A 628 -8.14 10.86 3.56
N ARG A 629 -7.40 11.96 3.45
CA ARG A 629 -7.53 13.11 4.34
C ARG A 629 -8.86 13.83 4.25
N ALA A 630 -9.50 13.79 3.10
CA ALA A 630 -10.77 14.47 2.89
C ALA A 630 -11.90 13.87 3.74
N THR A 631 -11.85 12.55 3.98
CA THR A 631 -12.90 11.80 4.67
C THR A 631 -12.49 11.21 6.01
N GLN A 632 -11.18 11.09 6.27
CA GLN A 632 -10.68 10.38 7.46
C GLN A 632 -9.87 11.27 8.42
N GLN A 633 -9.15 12.29 7.91
CA GLN A 633 -8.40 13.20 8.77
C GLN A 633 -9.32 14.18 9.45
N THR A 634 -9.36 14.13 10.77
CA THR A 634 -10.16 15.04 11.59
C THR A 634 -9.30 16.13 12.19
N LEU A 635 -9.82 17.36 12.19
CA LEU A 635 -9.16 18.55 12.72
C LEU A 635 -10.17 19.43 13.43
N ALA A 636 -9.68 20.27 14.34
CA ALA A 636 -10.50 21.34 14.91
C ALA A 636 -10.89 22.34 13.80
N PRO A 637 -12.18 22.68 13.63
CA PRO A 637 -12.66 23.51 12.53
C PRO A 637 -12.18 24.97 12.63
N GLY A 638 -11.76 25.41 13.81
CA GLY A 638 -11.38 26.79 14.06
C GLY A 638 -12.48 27.76 13.65
N SER A 639 -12.11 28.89 13.05
CA SER A 639 -13.03 29.95 12.68
C SER A 639 -14.15 29.56 11.71
N THR A 640 -14.03 28.42 11.01
CA THR A 640 -15.12 27.92 10.16
C THR A 640 -16.34 27.47 10.96
N PHE A 641 -16.22 27.30 12.28
CA PHE A 641 -17.32 26.98 13.19
C PHE A 641 -18.11 28.25 13.64
N LYS A 642 -17.56 29.44 13.51
CA LYS A 642 -18.18 30.70 13.97
C LYS A 642 -19.58 30.97 13.40
N PRO A 643 -19.93 30.62 12.16
CA PRO A 643 -21.32 30.71 11.70
C PRO A 643 -22.29 29.90 12.55
N ILE A 644 -21.92 28.69 13.05
CA ILE A 644 -22.76 27.92 13.99
C ILE A 644 -22.93 28.67 15.30
N SER A 645 -21.87 29.25 15.85
CA SER A 645 -21.92 30.03 17.09
C SER A 645 -22.75 31.28 16.95
N ALA A 646 -22.69 31.96 15.78
CA ALA A 646 -23.55 33.08 15.46
C ALA A 646 -25.05 32.68 15.43
N ILE A 647 -25.34 31.56 14.72
CA ILE A 647 -26.70 31.01 14.64
C ILE A 647 -27.20 30.67 16.04
N ALA A 648 -26.41 29.96 16.84
CA ALA A 648 -26.78 29.62 18.22
C ALA A 648 -27.08 30.88 19.06
N GLY A 649 -26.22 31.90 18.97
CA GLY A 649 -26.40 33.14 19.70
C GLY A 649 -27.67 33.92 19.30
N LEU A 650 -27.96 34.00 17.99
CA LEU A 650 -29.13 34.69 17.44
C LEU A 650 -30.45 33.96 17.74
N GLU A 651 -30.46 32.63 17.59
CA GLU A 651 -31.68 31.83 17.82
C GLU A 651 -32.02 31.70 19.31
N GLU A 652 -31.03 31.57 20.19
CA GLU A 652 -31.23 31.58 21.67
C GLU A 652 -31.40 33.00 22.22
N GLY A 653 -31.27 34.05 21.39
CA GLY A 653 -31.53 35.42 21.75
C GLY A 653 -30.50 36.02 22.74
N VAL A 654 -29.30 35.44 22.84
CA VAL A 654 -28.20 35.98 23.66
C VAL A 654 -27.45 37.10 22.95
N ILE A 655 -27.61 37.19 21.63
CA ILE A 655 -27.27 38.31 20.76
C ILE A 655 -28.38 38.55 19.73
N ASP A 656 -28.36 39.75 19.14
CA ASP A 656 -29.20 40.18 18.00
C ASP A 656 -28.34 41.03 17.06
N GLU A 657 -28.93 41.53 15.95
CA GLU A 657 -28.27 42.39 14.97
C GLU A 657 -27.71 43.68 15.58
N ASP A 658 -28.37 44.25 16.60
CA ASP A 658 -28.01 45.47 17.27
C ASP A 658 -27.09 45.25 18.50
N THR A 659 -26.65 44.03 18.71
CA THR A 659 -25.71 43.71 19.81
C THR A 659 -24.28 44.09 19.41
N TRP A 660 -23.74 45.11 20.06
CA TRP A 660 -22.38 45.60 19.85
C TRP A 660 -21.46 45.14 20.98
N ILE A 661 -20.30 44.58 20.66
CA ILE A 661 -19.29 44.11 21.61
C ILE A 661 -17.96 44.77 21.24
N THR A 662 -17.27 45.30 22.27
CA THR A 662 -15.94 45.90 22.08
C THR A 662 -14.87 44.83 22.30
N ASP A 663 -14.06 44.60 21.27
CA ASP A 663 -12.89 43.72 21.34
C ASP A 663 -11.74 44.43 22.07
N ASN A 664 -11.45 43.98 23.29
CA ASN A 664 -10.34 44.47 24.12
C ASN A 664 -9.11 43.56 24.03
N VAL A 665 -8.98 42.79 22.97
CA VAL A 665 -7.91 41.82 22.66
C VAL A 665 -7.92 40.60 23.59
N THR A 666 -7.78 40.84 24.91
CA THR A 666 -7.76 39.77 25.93
C THR A 666 -9.12 39.61 26.59
N TYR A 667 -9.72 38.43 26.47
CA TYR A 667 -10.97 38.04 27.11
C TYR A 667 -10.71 37.50 28.52
N THR A 668 -11.08 38.27 29.53
CA THR A 668 -10.70 38.04 30.92
C THR A 668 -11.79 37.39 31.78
N LYS A 669 -12.95 37.04 31.21
CA LYS A 669 -14.07 36.42 31.96
C LYS A 669 -13.85 34.90 32.20
N VAL A 670 -12.79 34.31 31.66
CA VAL A 670 -12.43 32.90 31.82
C VAL A 670 -10.94 32.74 32.08
N GLU A 671 -10.59 31.65 32.77
CA GLU A 671 -9.20 31.27 33.02
C GLU A 671 -8.86 29.92 32.33
N PRO A 672 -7.69 29.77 31.72
CA PRO A 672 -6.74 30.85 31.43
C PRO A 672 -7.34 31.85 30.42
N HIS A 673 -6.95 33.11 30.51
CA HIS A 673 -7.45 34.18 29.62
C HIS A 673 -7.31 33.78 28.15
N ALA A 674 -8.22 34.24 27.29
CA ALA A 674 -8.22 33.95 25.86
C ALA A 674 -8.01 35.25 25.05
N ASN A 675 -7.18 35.17 24.00
CA ASN A 675 -6.84 36.35 23.20
C ASN A 675 -7.51 36.32 21.82
N CYS A 676 -7.87 37.49 21.32
CA CYS A 676 -8.19 37.66 19.93
C CYS A 676 -6.92 37.49 19.08
N TRP A 677 -7.08 37.12 17.82
CA TRP A 677 -5.95 36.90 16.91
C TRP A 677 -5.33 38.26 16.49
N ASP A 678 -6.15 39.31 16.40
CA ASP A 678 -5.65 40.66 16.14
C ASP A 678 -5.21 41.34 17.47
N SER A 679 -3.93 41.63 17.57
CA SER A 679 -3.34 42.26 18.76
C SER A 679 -3.73 43.72 18.94
N SER A 680 -4.31 44.36 17.93
CA SER A 680 -4.86 45.72 17.98
C SER A 680 -6.34 45.77 18.38
N GLY A 681 -7.02 44.61 18.30
CA GLY A 681 -8.45 44.46 18.48
C GLY A 681 -9.29 45.01 17.33
N HIS A 682 -10.50 44.50 17.18
CA HIS A 682 -11.41 44.91 16.08
C HIS A 682 -12.31 46.10 16.41
N GLY A 683 -12.11 46.74 17.59
CA GLY A 683 -12.97 47.82 18.04
C GLY A 683 -14.36 47.34 18.48
N THR A 684 -15.39 48.20 18.29
CA THR A 684 -16.77 47.86 18.64
C THR A 684 -17.51 47.38 17.41
N ILE A 685 -17.87 46.10 17.36
CA ILE A 685 -18.43 45.38 16.20
C ILE A 685 -19.71 44.62 16.57
N ASN A 686 -20.57 44.40 15.58
CA ASN A 686 -21.74 43.52 15.68
C ASN A 686 -21.47 42.12 15.14
N VAL A 687 -22.48 41.23 15.15
CA VAL A 687 -22.34 39.85 14.76
C VAL A 687 -21.92 39.66 13.28
N GLU A 688 -22.41 40.49 12.38
CA GLU A 688 -22.09 40.49 10.96
C GLU A 688 -20.60 40.80 10.74
N GLN A 689 -20.12 41.88 11.37
CA GLN A 689 -18.71 42.30 11.35
C GLN A 689 -17.81 41.27 12.10
N ALA A 690 -18.34 40.63 13.13
CA ALA A 690 -17.59 39.57 13.84
C ALA A 690 -17.34 38.34 12.96
N ILE A 691 -18.27 37.98 12.07
CA ILE A 691 -18.05 36.92 11.05
C ILE A 691 -17.05 37.43 10.02
N GLU A 692 -17.23 38.65 9.49
CA GLU A 692 -16.38 39.30 8.49
C GLU A 692 -14.91 39.32 8.91
N TYR A 693 -14.62 39.85 10.11
CA TYR A 693 -13.24 39.96 10.62
C TYR A 693 -12.77 38.73 11.39
N SER A 694 -13.60 37.70 11.45
CA SER A 694 -13.29 36.47 12.22
C SER A 694 -12.85 36.77 13.67
N CYS A 695 -13.56 37.68 14.36
CA CYS A 695 -13.17 38.16 15.68
C CYS A 695 -13.38 37.08 16.78
N ASN A 696 -12.28 36.61 17.39
CA ASN A 696 -12.37 35.62 18.47
C ASN A 696 -13.07 36.21 19.71
N TYR A 697 -12.75 37.44 20.07
CA TYR A 697 -13.29 38.06 21.28
C TYR A 697 -14.82 38.11 21.27
N PHE A 698 -15.43 38.48 20.13
CA PHE A 698 -16.88 38.50 19.97
C PHE A 698 -17.47 37.08 20.23
N PHE A 699 -16.90 36.06 19.64
CA PHE A 699 -17.41 34.71 19.79
C PHE A 699 -17.09 34.08 21.15
N TYR A 700 -16.04 34.49 21.85
CA TYR A 700 -15.84 34.15 23.26
C TYR A 700 -17.01 34.68 24.10
N GLU A 701 -17.41 35.91 23.85
CA GLU A 701 -18.55 36.51 24.55
C GLU A 701 -19.88 35.80 24.20
N VAL A 702 -20.08 35.38 22.95
CA VAL A 702 -21.24 34.58 22.55
C VAL A 702 -21.25 33.26 23.31
N GLY A 703 -20.13 32.51 23.34
CA GLY A 703 -20.01 31.28 24.12
C GLY A 703 -20.29 31.49 25.62
N TYR A 704 -19.74 32.53 26.18
CA TYR A 704 -19.97 32.90 27.59
C TYR A 704 -21.46 33.18 27.86
N ARG A 705 -22.14 33.94 26.98
CA ARG A 705 -23.58 34.26 27.14
C ARG A 705 -24.46 33.02 26.98
N LEU A 706 -24.13 32.10 26.08
CA LEU A 706 -24.84 30.82 25.95
C LEU A 706 -24.74 29.98 27.23
N GLY A 707 -23.58 29.98 27.90
CA GLY A 707 -23.38 29.29 29.17
C GLY A 707 -23.91 30.03 30.40
N SER A 708 -24.19 31.33 30.31
CA SER A 708 -24.65 32.15 31.45
C SER A 708 -26.18 32.08 31.58
N ASN A 709 -26.67 32.31 32.79
CA ASN A 709 -28.08 32.55 33.07
C ASN A 709 -28.37 34.05 33.09
N ASN A 710 -29.50 34.49 32.55
CA ASN A 710 -29.88 35.89 32.46
C ASN A 710 -29.88 36.67 33.78
N ASN A 711 -29.78 35.96 34.94
CA ASN A 711 -29.80 36.53 36.27
C ASN A 711 -28.56 36.25 37.12
N THR A 712 -27.54 35.56 36.60
CA THR A 712 -26.30 35.23 37.30
C THR A 712 -25.10 35.48 36.40
N THR A 713 -23.97 35.90 36.95
CA THR A 713 -22.67 36.03 36.25
C THR A 713 -21.87 34.71 36.25
N GLU A 714 -22.48 33.63 36.65
CA GLU A 714 -21.85 32.33 36.77
C GLU A 714 -21.92 31.59 35.41
N LEU A 715 -20.78 31.18 34.89
CA LEU A 715 -20.65 30.40 33.66
C LEU A 715 -20.97 28.94 33.94
N SER A 716 -21.84 28.33 33.14
CA SER A 716 -22.07 26.90 33.07
C SER A 716 -21.62 26.38 31.68
N ASP A 717 -20.43 25.80 31.62
CA ASP A 717 -19.93 25.17 30.36
C ASP A 717 -20.92 24.13 29.83
N SER A 718 -21.45 23.27 30.70
CA SER A 718 -22.41 22.22 30.31
C SER A 718 -23.66 22.78 29.61
N LYS A 719 -24.22 23.89 30.09
CA LYS A 719 -25.37 24.54 29.44
C LYS A 719 -25.00 25.07 28.06
N GLY A 720 -23.89 25.81 27.96
CA GLY A 720 -23.47 26.43 26.72
C GLY A 720 -23.06 25.40 25.68
N LEU A 721 -22.33 24.36 26.10
CA LEU A 721 -21.94 23.24 25.23
C LEU A 721 -23.16 22.47 24.71
N THR A 722 -24.19 22.25 25.56
CA THR A 722 -25.46 21.62 25.12
C THR A 722 -26.14 22.46 24.02
N LEU A 723 -26.11 23.79 24.13
CA LEU A 723 -26.68 24.68 23.11
C LEU A 723 -25.84 24.68 21.83
N LEU A 724 -24.50 24.76 21.91
CA LEU A 724 -23.63 24.67 20.73
C LEU A 724 -23.80 23.33 20.04
N ALA A 725 -23.83 22.23 20.80
CA ALA A 725 -24.05 20.88 20.26
C ALA A 725 -25.40 20.74 19.55
N LYS A 726 -26.48 21.31 20.10
CA LYS A 726 -27.79 21.34 19.45
C LYS A 726 -27.70 21.94 18.04
N TYR A 727 -27.07 23.09 17.88
CA TYR A 727 -26.95 23.74 16.57
C TYR A 727 -25.94 23.00 15.67
N ALA A 728 -24.82 22.53 16.18
CA ALA A 728 -23.85 21.73 15.43
C ALA A 728 -24.51 20.45 14.87
N SER A 729 -25.30 19.73 15.70
CA SER A 729 -26.05 18.55 15.27
C SER A 729 -27.12 18.86 14.23
N MET A 730 -27.80 20.02 14.33
CA MET A 730 -28.76 20.46 13.29
C MET A 730 -28.09 20.57 11.92
N PHE A 731 -26.81 20.95 11.86
CA PHE A 731 -26.02 21.03 10.65
C PHE A 731 -25.24 19.74 10.31
N GLY A 732 -25.53 18.64 11.00
CA GLY A 732 -25.00 17.32 10.73
C GLY A 732 -23.56 17.09 11.18
N LEU A 733 -23.04 17.91 12.10
CA LEU A 733 -21.68 17.78 12.65
C LEU A 733 -21.57 16.74 13.79
N ASP A 734 -22.62 15.96 14.03
CA ASP A 734 -22.67 14.82 14.95
C ASP A 734 -22.66 13.47 14.24
N SER A 735 -22.59 13.46 12.91
CA SER A 735 -22.66 12.26 12.08
C SER A 735 -21.79 12.40 10.85
N VAL A 736 -21.33 11.27 10.32
CA VAL A 736 -20.59 11.17 9.05
C VAL A 736 -21.39 11.80 7.90
N SER A 737 -20.70 12.23 6.87
CA SER A 737 -21.32 12.95 5.74
C SER A 737 -22.22 12.05 4.88
N GLY A 738 -21.95 10.75 4.88
CA GLY A 738 -22.69 9.71 4.15
C GLY A 738 -22.14 9.35 2.80
N LEU A 739 -20.89 9.68 2.55
CA LEU A 739 -20.17 9.30 1.33
C LEU A 739 -20.03 7.78 1.21
N GLU A 740 -19.89 7.32 -0.04
CA GLU A 740 -19.57 5.94 -0.41
C GLU A 740 -18.07 5.60 -0.21
N LEU A 741 -17.42 6.27 0.73
CA LEU A 741 -16.01 6.09 1.10
C LEU A 741 -15.90 5.94 2.62
N PRO A 742 -14.85 5.34 3.13
CA PRO A 742 -14.60 5.31 4.58
C PRO A 742 -14.53 6.71 5.18
N GLU A 743 -15.27 6.94 6.25
CA GLU A 743 -15.30 8.21 6.97
C GLU A 743 -14.97 8.02 8.45
N THR A 744 -14.27 8.97 9.05
CA THR A 744 -14.06 9.02 10.51
C THR A 744 -15.26 9.70 11.17
N THR A 745 -15.71 9.18 12.31
CA THR A 745 -16.82 9.76 13.08
C THR A 745 -16.43 11.12 13.66
N PRO A 746 -17.21 12.18 13.45
CA PRO A 746 -16.92 13.51 13.98
C PRO A 746 -17.11 13.60 15.50
N LYS A 747 -16.48 14.59 16.09
CA LYS A 747 -16.68 14.93 17.51
C LYS A 747 -17.08 16.39 17.68
N ILE A 748 -18.25 16.63 18.27
CA ILE A 748 -18.62 17.95 18.82
C ILE A 748 -17.90 18.14 20.16
N SER A 749 -17.39 19.35 20.39
CA SER A 749 -16.65 19.66 21.62
C SER A 749 -17.49 19.48 22.88
N ASP A 750 -16.88 18.92 23.90
CA ASP A 750 -17.40 18.65 25.23
C ASP A 750 -16.67 19.46 26.34
N GLU A 751 -15.78 20.36 25.93
CA GLU A 751 -14.97 21.18 26.85
C GLU A 751 -15.05 22.68 26.53
N SER A 752 -15.04 23.53 27.55
CA SER A 752 -14.92 25.00 27.45
C SER A 752 -15.79 25.65 26.37
N VAL A 753 -17.01 25.99 26.70
CA VAL A 753 -17.96 26.65 25.79
C VAL A 753 -17.38 27.87 25.08
N VAL A 754 -16.56 28.66 25.79
CA VAL A 754 -15.93 29.86 25.24
C VAL A 754 -14.95 29.55 24.12
N ARG A 755 -14.12 28.51 24.29
CA ARG A 755 -13.17 28.06 23.25
C ARG A 755 -13.86 27.29 22.15
N SER A 756 -14.87 26.49 22.50
CA SER A 756 -15.70 25.75 21.51
C SER A 756 -16.44 26.72 20.59
N ALA A 757 -16.86 27.89 21.05
CA ALA A 757 -17.54 28.88 20.22
C ALA A 757 -16.69 29.47 19.09
N ILE A 758 -15.38 29.32 19.14
CA ILE A 758 -14.46 29.67 18.04
C ILE A 758 -13.95 28.44 17.26
N GLY A 759 -14.57 27.27 17.49
CA GLY A 759 -14.19 26.00 16.82
C GLY A 759 -12.89 25.39 17.33
N GLN A 760 -12.48 25.70 18.56
CA GLN A 760 -11.33 25.11 19.24
C GLN A 760 -11.80 24.15 20.34
N ALA A 761 -10.96 23.86 21.31
CA ALA A 761 -11.16 22.84 22.33
C ALA A 761 -11.14 21.41 21.70
N THR A 762 -12.14 20.57 21.94
CA THR A 762 -12.15 19.16 21.53
C THR A 762 -13.00 18.89 20.28
N HIS A 763 -13.38 19.91 19.51
CA HIS A 763 -14.01 19.74 18.21
C HIS A 763 -13.09 18.97 17.24
N ASN A 764 -13.65 18.04 16.47
CA ASN A 764 -12.87 17.25 15.53
C ASN A 764 -13.73 16.81 14.34
N TYR A 765 -13.43 17.32 13.14
CA TYR A 765 -14.23 17.10 11.93
C TYR A 765 -13.35 16.88 10.70
N THR A 766 -13.87 16.11 9.74
CA THR A 766 -13.24 15.94 8.41
C THR A 766 -13.59 17.10 7.48
N ALA A 767 -12.85 17.26 6.39
CA ALA A 767 -13.17 18.25 5.37
C ALA A 767 -14.54 17.98 4.71
N ALA A 768 -14.92 16.72 4.52
CA ALA A 768 -16.21 16.33 3.97
C ALA A 768 -17.37 16.76 4.87
N GLU A 769 -17.27 16.54 6.19
CA GLU A 769 -18.28 16.95 7.16
C GLU A 769 -18.42 18.47 7.23
N LEU A 770 -17.30 19.20 7.24
CA LEU A 770 -17.30 20.65 7.20
C LEU A 770 -17.91 21.18 5.90
N THR A 771 -17.63 20.55 4.76
CA THR A 771 -18.22 20.93 3.48
C THR A 771 -19.73 20.67 3.45
N ARG A 772 -20.20 19.55 4.04
CA ARG A 772 -21.64 19.26 4.19
C ARG A 772 -22.36 20.35 4.98
N TYR A 773 -21.80 20.76 6.09
CA TYR A 773 -22.37 21.81 6.92
C TYR A 773 -22.40 23.18 6.20
N VAL A 774 -21.30 23.55 5.54
CA VAL A 774 -21.22 24.81 4.78
C VAL A 774 -22.21 24.80 3.61
N THR A 775 -22.37 23.66 2.94
CA THR A 775 -23.40 23.46 1.90
C THR A 775 -24.80 23.75 2.42
N ALA A 776 -25.12 23.27 3.65
CA ALA A 776 -26.41 23.54 4.28
C ALA A 776 -26.61 25.02 4.67
N ILE A 777 -25.54 25.74 5.05
CA ILE A 777 -25.62 27.18 5.22
C ILE A 777 -25.89 27.85 3.88
N ALA A 778 -25.13 27.55 2.84
CA ALA A 778 -25.20 28.19 1.54
C ALA A 778 -26.59 28.07 0.88
N ASN A 779 -27.29 26.95 1.09
CA ASN A 779 -28.62 26.68 0.55
C ASN A 779 -29.78 27.02 1.51
N SER A 780 -29.50 27.74 2.60
CA SER A 780 -30.52 28.16 3.61
C SER A 780 -31.21 26.98 4.30
N GLY A 781 -30.46 25.95 4.66
CA GLY A 781 -30.87 24.91 5.59
C GLY A 781 -31.28 23.57 5.01
N ASN A 782 -31.06 23.30 3.73
CA ASN A 782 -31.23 21.94 3.20
C ASN A 782 -29.97 21.10 3.48
N LEU A 783 -30.02 20.21 4.46
CA LEU A 783 -28.92 19.32 4.80
C LEU A 783 -29.01 18.03 3.98
N TYR A 784 -28.18 17.90 2.97
CA TYR A 784 -28.09 16.70 2.13
C TYR A 784 -27.08 15.70 2.70
N GLN A 785 -27.30 14.41 2.41
CA GLN A 785 -26.25 13.40 2.45
C GLN A 785 -25.30 13.69 1.29
N LEU A 786 -23.98 13.65 1.54
CA LEU A 786 -23.01 13.75 0.46
C LEU A 786 -22.96 12.41 -0.32
N SER A 787 -22.66 12.48 -1.60
CA SER A 787 -22.49 11.31 -2.44
C SER A 787 -21.54 11.57 -3.59
N ILE A 788 -20.70 10.59 -3.92
CA ILE A 788 -19.88 10.56 -5.13
C ILE A 788 -20.57 9.80 -6.27
N LEU A 789 -21.69 9.11 -6.03
CA LEU A 789 -22.41 8.39 -7.06
C LEU A 789 -23.29 9.34 -7.87
N ASP A 790 -23.23 9.22 -9.20
CA ASP A 790 -24.18 9.86 -10.12
C ASP A 790 -25.22 8.87 -10.62
N LYS A 791 -24.79 7.79 -11.26
CA LYS A 791 -25.64 6.72 -11.80
C LYS A 791 -24.87 5.42 -12.01
N ILE A 792 -25.61 4.33 -12.18
CA ILE A 792 -25.08 3.02 -12.57
C ILE A 792 -25.73 2.63 -13.89
N THR A 793 -24.94 2.10 -14.83
CA THR A 793 -25.43 1.62 -16.12
C THR A 793 -25.00 0.18 -16.36
N ASP A 794 -25.68 -0.51 -17.29
CA ASP A 794 -25.14 -1.74 -17.84
C ASP A 794 -24.01 -1.47 -18.85
N SER A 795 -23.39 -2.52 -19.34
CA SER A 795 -22.29 -2.44 -20.35
C SER A 795 -22.74 -1.88 -21.72
N GLU A 796 -24.05 -1.75 -21.97
CA GLU A 796 -24.64 -1.14 -23.19
C GLU A 796 -24.97 0.35 -22.98
N GLY A 797 -24.77 0.88 -21.76
CA GLY A 797 -25.02 2.27 -21.37
C GLY A 797 -26.46 2.55 -20.93
N ASN A 798 -27.31 1.52 -20.75
CA ASN A 798 -28.65 1.73 -20.21
C ASN A 798 -28.57 2.03 -18.70
N VAL A 799 -29.26 3.07 -18.25
CA VAL A 799 -29.28 3.46 -16.85
C VAL A 799 -30.08 2.43 -16.03
N LEU A 800 -29.42 1.79 -15.08
CA LEU A 800 -30.02 0.85 -14.14
C LEU A 800 -30.46 1.55 -12.85
N GLU A 801 -29.64 2.50 -12.39
CA GLU A 801 -29.86 3.23 -11.15
C GLU A 801 -29.41 4.67 -11.34
N GLU A 802 -30.22 5.64 -10.96
CA GLU A 802 -29.87 7.07 -10.92
C GLU A 802 -29.90 7.56 -9.47
N ASN A 803 -28.77 8.07 -8.99
CA ASN A 803 -28.66 8.52 -7.60
C ASN A 803 -29.34 9.88 -7.42
N GLN A 804 -30.47 9.88 -6.72
CA GLN A 804 -31.24 11.09 -6.41
C GLN A 804 -30.70 11.77 -5.15
N PRO A 805 -30.70 13.12 -5.11
CA PRO A 805 -30.29 13.87 -3.91
C PRO A 805 -31.09 13.43 -2.68
N LYS A 806 -30.39 13.04 -1.61
CA LYS A 806 -31.00 12.60 -0.36
C LYS A 806 -30.98 13.70 0.68
N LEU A 807 -32.09 14.38 0.85
CA LEU A 807 -32.28 15.39 1.91
C LEU A 807 -32.38 14.67 3.27
N THR A 808 -31.43 14.93 4.16
CA THR A 808 -31.42 14.37 5.52
C THR A 808 -32.37 15.13 6.44
N SER A 809 -32.30 16.48 6.38
CA SER A 809 -33.18 17.35 7.17
C SER A 809 -33.28 18.73 6.51
N LYS A 810 -34.35 19.45 6.88
CA LYS A 810 -34.48 20.86 6.58
C LYS A 810 -34.37 21.66 7.88
N ILE A 811 -33.37 22.53 7.94
CA ILE A 811 -33.08 23.35 9.13
C ILE A 811 -33.97 24.59 9.08
N GLU A 812 -34.80 24.74 10.08
CA GLU A 812 -35.68 25.90 10.21
C GLU A 812 -35.11 26.92 11.20
N LEU A 813 -34.69 28.06 10.69
CA LEU A 813 -34.23 29.23 11.48
C LEU A 813 -35.04 30.46 11.10
N LYS A 814 -34.98 31.53 11.90
CA LYS A 814 -35.51 32.82 11.54
C LYS A 814 -34.85 33.33 10.27
N GLN A 815 -35.64 33.96 9.36
CA GLN A 815 -35.06 34.52 8.13
C GLN A 815 -33.97 35.56 8.44
N SER A 816 -34.16 36.37 9.49
CA SER A 816 -33.12 37.33 9.92
C SER A 816 -31.78 36.66 10.28
N THR A 817 -31.81 35.44 10.88
CA THR A 817 -30.59 34.71 11.20
C THR A 817 -29.85 34.31 9.94
N TRP A 818 -30.55 33.76 8.92
CA TRP A 818 -29.97 33.45 7.63
C TRP A 818 -29.38 34.70 6.96
N ASP A 819 -30.12 35.79 6.91
CA ASP A 819 -29.71 37.03 6.27
C ASP A 819 -28.42 37.60 6.92
N ILE A 820 -28.35 37.63 8.26
CA ILE A 820 -27.16 38.10 8.99
C ILE A 820 -25.94 37.23 8.68
N VAL A 821 -26.08 35.91 8.78
CA VAL A 821 -24.97 35.01 8.58
C VAL A 821 -24.47 35.07 7.12
N HIS A 822 -25.39 35.10 6.15
CA HIS A 822 -25.02 35.20 4.73
C HIS A 822 -24.34 36.55 4.43
N ARG A 823 -24.80 37.67 4.99
CA ARG A 823 -24.14 38.97 4.82
C ARG A 823 -22.73 38.98 5.41
N GLY A 824 -22.56 38.42 6.62
CA GLY A 824 -21.26 38.32 7.26
C GLY A 824 -20.30 37.48 6.41
N MET A 825 -20.71 36.29 5.95
CA MET A 825 -19.90 35.43 5.07
C MET A 825 -19.61 36.07 3.68
N TYR A 826 -20.58 36.79 3.12
CA TYR A 826 -20.38 37.54 1.86
C TYR A 826 -19.27 38.57 1.95
N LYS A 827 -19.23 39.31 3.09
CA LYS A 827 -18.21 40.33 3.33
C LYS A 827 -16.81 39.79 3.46
N VAL A 828 -16.65 38.57 4.04
CA VAL A 828 -15.33 37.89 4.11
C VAL A 828 -14.70 37.76 2.71
N CYS A 829 -15.49 37.56 1.68
CA CYS A 829 -15.03 37.30 0.32
C CYS A 829 -14.99 38.53 -0.61
N ASN A 830 -15.61 39.64 -0.21
CA ASN A 830 -15.90 40.79 -1.12
C ASN A 830 -15.48 42.17 -0.59
N GLU A 831 -14.50 42.23 0.29
CA GLU A 831 -13.85 43.47 0.67
C GLU A 831 -12.63 43.85 -0.14
#